data_23b123d710eae9abb17c7ef75db67434
#
_entry.id   23b123d710eae9abb17c7ef75db67434
#
_cell.length_a   1.000
_cell.length_b   1.000
_cell.length_c   1.000
_cell.angle_alpha   90.00
_cell.angle_beta   90.00
_cell.angle_gamma   90.00
#
_symmetry.space_group_name_H-M   'P 1'
#
loop_
_entity.id
_entity.type
_entity.pdbx_description
1 polymer ?
#
loop_
_entity_poly.entity_id
_entity_poly.type
_entity_poly.pdbx_seq_one_letter_code
_entity_poly.pdbx_strand_id
1 'polypeptide(L)'
;ITEIPALDLASGWYSAAQQVAITSPVNTTSYYTTNGDVPDRNDTEVNGPIYIYGTSVLSVRTFSDVGQKLPSAVVDRTYIIDEENHGLPVVSIITTENHLWDWNSGIYVMGPNASANYPYFGSNFWEPWSRKSRMEFFDSSKTKQFEAVFDLEIHGGWSRAEPQKSFRIDAKSKYTGDIEYSLIKRKPEITSYNNFNLRNGGQHSVFDRIQDAAISRLADGTHIDRMGYQACIVYLNGAYWGLYGIREKFDEHYIESNHGVDKDAVQLLNREGALVGDDSHFLESHQIITGMNASAPNFVSVFNSRFDLDNYIDYFVFETYIQNRDWMGIDWGINNVKLWRRDTTGATWRYMMYDTDFAFGLYGGNIYQNYIDRARNPNYPNTHSEIFDHILDNADFKCRFTNRYDDLINTTFQTDHFNAVTDELKSELVPAIPDHIAAWNSQMGPYSYTNWLNAVNGIKTYNSSRIATARQHLNQSLSLQGQLTVDLDVFPSTAGHVKLNSIMPELPWDGVYHGACPVAAQAIPSRGFLFSHWYSTATPYNNVLQDSIEVALSANTTLVAHFDTCKNVVDATIEQSERMLKAGVSIAVYNPSYEWLYNGTLVSTDSVIYNPLDGDYQLMIRFDSCEIQSETFIVNQGDYGIHLFPNPAVDALNIQFLMGQQENMTLGIYNTAGQLVWETTYSHFLGQFNTAIDVSSFARDLYMLRITTPSVTYAGKFVLVD
;
A
#
# COMPACT_ATOMS: atom_id res chain seq x y z
N ILE A 1 -12.72 38.68 -19.33
CA ILE A 1 -11.95 38.68 -18.08
C ILE A 1 -10.69 39.52 -18.31
N THR A 2 -10.28 40.31 -17.31
CA THR A 2 -9.04 41.09 -17.31
C THR A 2 -7.84 40.16 -17.12
N GLU A 3 -6.69 40.50 -17.71
CA GLU A 3 -5.45 39.74 -17.50
C GLU A 3 -4.93 39.87 -16.06
N ILE A 4 -4.23 38.82 -15.58
CA ILE A 4 -3.64 38.85 -14.24
C ILE A 4 -2.42 39.77 -14.18
N PRO A 5 -2.09 40.33 -12.99
CA PRO A 5 -0.86 41.10 -12.80
C PRO A 5 0.36 40.17 -12.75
N ALA A 6 1.54 40.68 -13.12
CA ALA A 6 2.81 40.00 -12.93
C ALA A 6 3.49 40.51 -11.65
N LEU A 7 3.93 39.58 -10.79
CA LEU A 7 4.71 39.85 -9.60
C LEU A 7 6.13 39.33 -9.82
N ASP A 8 7.15 40.16 -9.53
CA ASP A 8 8.55 39.81 -9.76
C ASP A 8 9.14 38.85 -8.72
N LEU A 9 8.53 38.76 -7.52
CA LEU A 9 8.98 37.92 -6.44
C LEU A 9 8.04 36.71 -6.26
N ALA A 10 8.60 35.51 -6.25
CA ALA A 10 7.86 34.26 -6.01
C ALA A 10 7.46 34.08 -4.55
N SER A 11 6.47 33.23 -4.28
CA SER A 11 6.19 32.75 -2.92
C SER A 11 7.36 31.93 -2.38
N GLY A 12 7.63 32.02 -1.08
CA GLY A 12 8.72 31.25 -0.45
C GLY A 12 9.29 31.88 0.81
N TRP A 13 10.46 31.38 1.23
CA TRP A 13 11.19 31.82 2.41
C TRP A 13 12.24 32.86 2.07
N TYR A 14 12.33 33.90 2.90
CA TYR A 14 13.26 35.00 2.77
C TYR A 14 13.85 35.34 4.14
N SER A 15 15.14 35.58 4.21
CA SER A 15 15.84 35.90 5.46
C SER A 15 15.69 37.35 5.93
N ALA A 16 15.04 38.21 5.15
CA ALA A 16 14.81 39.61 5.46
C ALA A 16 13.60 40.15 4.71
N ALA A 17 13.12 41.31 5.11
CA ALA A 17 12.07 42.06 4.43
C ALA A 17 12.29 42.12 2.91
N GLN A 18 11.24 42.01 2.14
CA GLN A 18 11.27 41.98 0.67
C GLN A 18 10.51 43.16 0.08
N GLN A 19 10.86 43.48 -1.15
CA GLN A 19 10.18 44.45 -1.97
C GLN A 19 9.61 43.72 -3.19
N VAL A 20 8.29 43.83 -3.42
CA VAL A 20 7.59 43.15 -4.51
C VAL A 20 7.13 44.18 -5.53
N ALA A 21 7.66 44.13 -6.75
CA ALA A 21 7.17 44.96 -7.85
C ALA A 21 6.03 44.24 -8.58
N ILE A 22 4.96 44.99 -8.84
CA ILE A 22 3.76 44.48 -9.52
C ILE A 22 3.62 45.24 -10.82
N THR A 23 3.51 44.50 -11.93
CA THR A 23 3.25 45.05 -13.25
C THR A 23 1.80 44.76 -13.64
N SER A 24 1.01 45.81 -13.75
CA SER A 24 -0.37 45.73 -14.23
C SER A 24 -0.41 45.64 -15.76
N PRO A 25 -1.29 44.84 -16.35
CA PRO A 25 -1.55 44.83 -17.80
C PRO A 25 -2.00 46.18 -18.31
N VAL A 26 -1.81 46.45 -19.61
CA VAL A 26 -2.19 47.73 -20.24
C VAL A 26 -3.69 48.01 -20.08
N ASN A 27 -4.04 49.27 -19.75
CA ASN A 27 -5.40 49.72 -19.48
C ASN A 27 -6.09 48.97 -18.32
N THR A 28 -5.33 48.66 -17.28
CA THR A 28 -5.84 48.06 -16.04
C THR A 28 -5.22 48.70 -14.82
N THR A 29 -5.98 48.75 -13.74
CA THR A 29 -5.51 49.11 -12.39
C THR A 29 -5.51 47.88 -11.50
N SER A 30 -4.40 47.66 -10.75
CA SER A 30 -4.27 46.59 -9.78
C SER A 30 -4.54 47.07 -8.37
N TYR A 31 -5.21 46.25 -7.60
CA TYR A 31 -5.47 46.43 -6.17
C TYR A 31 -4.93 45.23 -5.38
N TYR A 32 -4.55 45.47 -4.14
CA TYR A 32 -3.99 44.40 -3.31
C TYR A 32 -4.50 44.44 -1.87
N THR A 33 -4.43 43.25 -1.21
CA THR A 33 -4.65 43.05 0.22
C THR A 33 -3.52 42.21 0.81
N THR A 34 -3.33 42.30 2.13
CA THR A 34 -2.33 41.47 2.89
C THR A 34 -2.96 40.68 4.02
N ASN A 35 -4.29 40.66 4.11
CA ASN A 35 -5.08 39.99 5.15
C ASN A 35 -5.85 38.74 4.63
N GLY A 36 -5.63 38.34 3.38
CA GLY A 36 -6.30 37.21 2.74
C GLY A 36 -7.62 37.54 2.03
N ASP A 37 -8.10 38.76 2.12
CA ASP A 37 -9.29 39.23 1.37
C ASP A 37 -9.05 39.18 -0.13
N VAL A 38 -10.13 39.01 -0.87
CA VAL A 38 -10.10 39.11 -2.32
C VAL A 38 -10.11 40.61 -2.71
N PRO A 39 -9.04 41.13 -3.34
CA PRO A 39 -8.96 42.57 -3.64
C PRO A 39 -10.12 43.07 -4.49
N ASP A 40 -10.67 44.22 -4.09
CA ASP A 40 -11.66 44.97 -4.86
C ASP A 40 -11.20 46.43 -5.11
N ARG A 41 -12.06 47.27 -5.74
CA ARG A 41 -11.71 48.67 -6.07
C ARG A 41 -11.67 49.60 -4.85
N ASN A 42 -12.08 49.14 -3.67
CA ASN A 42 -12.03 49.91 -2.42
C ASN A 42 -10.73 49.64 -1.65
N ASP A 43 -9.98 48.60 -2.03
CA ASP A 43 -8.72 48.23 -1.41
C ASP A 43 -7.55 49.10 -1.88
N THR A 44 -6.36 48.83 -1.43
CA THR A 44 -5.16 49.61 -1.73
C THR A 44 -4.76 49.45 -3.21
N GLU A 45 -4.70 50.56 -3.94
CA GLU A 45 -4.20 50.60 -5.32
C GLU A 45 -2.68 50.41 -5.36
N VAL A 46 -2.21 49.64 -6.35
CA VAL A 46 -0.78 49.42 -6.58
C VAL A 46 -0.18 50.63 -7.27
N ASN A 47 0.45 51.52 -6.50
CA ASN A 47 1.10 52.76 -6.96
C ASN A 47 2.64 52.68 -6.94
N GLY A 48 3.22 51.50 -6.68
CA GLY A 48 4.65 51.26 -6.60
C GLY A 48 4.93 49.90 -5.98
N PRO A 49 6.22 49.59 -5.70
CA PRO A 49 6.56 48.33 -5.06
C PRO A 49 5.97 48.25 -3.66
N ILE A 50 5.54 47.02 -3.29
CA ILE A 50 4.99 46.70 -1.98
C ILE A 50 6.09 46.13 -1.08
N TYR A 51 6.21 46.64 0.15
CA TYR A 51 7.19 46.19 1.12
C TYR A 51 6.57 45.14 2.06
N ILE A 52 7.18 43.98 2.12
CA ILE A 52 6.81 42.84 2.98
C ILE A 52 7.83 42.76 4.11
N TYR A 53 7.44 43.19 5.29
CA TYR A 53 8.36 43.30 6.47
C TYR A 53 8.36 42.02 7.35
N GLY A 54 7.32 41.21 7.28
CA GLY A 54 7.17 39.99 8.05
C GLY A 54 6.34 38.98 7.27
N THR A 55 6.23 37.76 7.79
CA THR A 55 5.45 36.70 7.17
C THR A 55 4.03 37.15 6.91
N SER A 56 3.59 37.06 5.65
CA SER A 56 2.27 37.53 5.20
C SER A 56 1.88 36.93 3.85
N VAL A 57 0.62 37.03 3.52
CA VAL A 57 0.08 36.75 2.19
C VAL A 57 -0.14 38.07 1.45
N LEU A 58 0.14 38.10 0.15
CA LEU A 58 -0.15 39.20 -0.73
C LEU A 58 -1.14 38.70 -1.82
N SER A 59 -2.35 39.22 -1.82
CA SER A 59 -3.35 38.97 -2.84
C SER A 59 -3.46 40.14 -3.74
N VAL A 60 -3.37 39.95 -5.07
CA VAL A 60 -3.44 41.05 -6.08
C VAL A 60 -4.46 40.69 -7.14
N ARG A 61 -5.21 41.71 -7.59
CA ARG A 61 -6.22 41.56 -8.62
C ARG A 61 -6.26 42.81 -9.52
N THR A 62 -6.44 42.60 -10.83
CA THR A 62 -6.55 43.66 -11.79
C THR A 62 -7.99 43.91 -12.24
N PHE A 63 -8.28 45.16 -12.50
CA PHE A 63 -9.57 45.63 -12.99
C PHE A 63 -9.37 46.45 -14.26
N SER A 64 -10.24 46.27 -15.23
CA SER A 64 -10.17 47.00 -16.50
C SER A 64 -10.58 48.49 -16.33
N ASP A 65 -9.80 49.40 -16.90
CA ASP A 65 -10.08 50.82 -16.93
C ASP A 65 -10.86 51.19 -18.18
N VAL A 66 -10.96 50.27 -19.14
CA VAL A 66 -11.65 50.47 -20.42
C VAL A 66 -12.65 49.33 -20.67
N GLY A 67 -13.90 49.68 -20.87
CA GLY A 67 -14.97 48.71 -21.16
C GLY A 67 -15.43 47.92 -19.96
N GLN A 68 -16.40 47.01 -20.17
CA GLN A 68 -16.99 46.14 -19.12
C GLN A 68 -16.36 44.74 -19.15
N LYS A 69 -15.15 44.60 -18.61
CA LYS A 69 -14.53 43.30 -18.39
C LYS A 69 -14.67 42.88 -16.92
N LEU A 70 -14.88 41.58 -16.69
CA LEU A 70 -14.78 41.03 -15.34
C LEU A 70 -13.34 41.18 -14.82
N PRO A 71 -13.15 41.36 -13.51
CA PRO A 71 -11.82 41.39 -12.90
C PRO A 71 -11.01 40.13 -13.24
N SER A 72 -9.69 40.21 -13.08
CA SER A 72 -8.80 39.05 -13.22
C SER A 72 -9.09 37.97 -12.16
N ALA A 73 -8.52 36.81 -12.33
CA ALA A 73 -8.27 35.91 -11.19
C ALA A 73 -7.38 36.63 -10.16
N VAL A 74 -7.48 36.22 -8.89
CA VAL A 74 -6.57 36.69 -7.82
C VAL A 74 -5.23 35.99 -7.99
N VAL A 75 -4.15 36.75 -7.87
CA VAL A 75 -2.79 36.21 -7.74
C VAL A 75 -2.40 36.27 -6.28
N ASP A 76 -2.19 35.10 -5.65
CA ASP A 76 -1.76 35.02 -4.28
C ASP A 76 -0.26 34.71 -4.21
N ARG A 77 0.42 35.30 -3.20
CA ARG A 77 1.80 34.97 -2.84
C ARG A 77 1.93 34.92 -1.33
N THR A 78 2.55 33.83 -0.83
CA THR A 78 2.94 33.71 0.56
C THR A 78 4.43 34.01 0.72
N TYR A 79 4.76 35.00 1.53
CA TYR A 79 6.13 35.36 1.89
C TYR A 79 6.37 34.99 3.33
N ILE A 80 7.29 34.06 3.59
CA ILE A 80 7.68 33.62 4.93
C ILE A 80 9.03 34.27 5.23
N ILE A 81 9.01 35.23 6.17
CA ILE A 81 10.14 36.12 6.42
C ILE A 81 10.78 35.80 7.77
N ASP A 82 12.09 35.49 7.75
CA ASP A 82 12.92 35.25 8.93
C ASP A 82 12.32 34.16 9.86
N GLU A 83 11.73 33.12 9.29
CA GLU A 83 11.19 32.00 10.03
C GLU A 83 11.97 30.72 9.78
N GLU A 84 12.04 29.86 10.80
CA GLU A 84 12.75 28.60 10.72
C GLU A 84 12.04 27.61 9.80
N ASN A 85 12.83 26.72 9.19
CA ASN A 85 12.32 25.58 8.48
C ASN A 85 12.31 24.35 9.38
N HIS A 86 11.14 23.90 9.76
CA HIS A 86 10.97 22.71 10.58
C HIS A 86 11.15 21.37 9.81
N GLY A 87 11.51 21.41 8.52
CA GLY A 87 11.65 20.21 7.69
C GLY A 87 10.31 19.54 7.35
N LEU A 88 9.20 20.22 7.62
CA LEU A 88 7.84 19.77 7.32
C LEU A 88 7.27 20.49 6.11
N PRO A 89 6.34 19.88 5.37
CA PRO A 89 5.51 20.58 4.38
C PRO A 89 4.74 21.74 5.01
N VAL A 90 4.44 22.76 4.22
CA VAL A 90 3.70 23.95 4.65
C VAL A 90 2.45 24.11 3.80
N VAL A 91 1.32 24.32 4.48
CA VAL A 91 0.03 24.67 3.88
C VAL A 91 -0.31 26.12 4.25
N SER A 92 -0.21 27.02 3.30
CA SER A 92 -0.62 28.42 3.47
C SER A 92 -2.07 28.57 3.02
N ILE A 93 -3.00 28.70 3.95
CA ILE A 93 -4.43 28.91 3.69
C ILE A 93 -4.70 30.42 3.61
N ILE A 94 -5.38 30.83 2.53
CA ILE A 94 -5.72 32.21 2.24
C ILE A 94 -7.24 32.32 2.08
N THR A 95 -7.89 33.05 2.95
CA THR A 95 -9.35 33.20 2.95
C THR A 95 -9.73 34.59 3.45
N THR A 96 -10.89 35.08 3.02
CA THR A 96 -11.43 36.35 3.48
C THR A 96 -11.57 36.37 5.00
N GLU A 97 -11.09 37.43 5.63
CA GLU A 97 -11.05 37.57 7.10
C GLU A 97 -12.43 37.34 7.72
N ASN A 98 -13.48 37.90 7.14
CA ASN A 98 -14.86 37.71 7.61
C ASN A 98 -15.34 36.25 7.52
N HIS A 99 -14.79 35.43 6.65
CA HIS A 99 -15.11 33.98 6.60
C HIS A 99 -14.75 33.27 7.90
N LEU A 100 -13.73 33.76 8.58
CA LEU A 100 -13.24 33.18 9.84
C LEU A 100 -13.83 33.85 11.07
N TRP A 101 -13.85 35.20 11.09
CA TRP A 101 -13.97 35.98 12.33
C TRP A 101 -15.25 36.80 12.45
N ASP A 102 -16.07 36.95 11.41
CA ASP A 102 -17.36 37.61 11.55
C ASP A 102 -18.22 36.91 12.61
N TRP A 103 -18.74 37.69 13.57
CA TRP A 103 -19.48 37.12 14.70
C TRP A 103 -20.69 36.30 14.28
N ASN A 104 -21.40 36.69 13.22
CA ASN A 104 -22.63 36.02 12.77
C ASN A 104 -22.37 34.89 11.77
N SER A 105 -21.29 34.96 11.00
CA SER A 105 -21.07 34.07 9.86
C SER A 105 -19.66 33.47 9.76
N GLY A 106 -18.71 33.92 10.60
CA GLY A 106 -17.34 33.38 10.61
C GLY A 106 -17.30 31.96 11.17
N ILE A 107 -16.63 31.06 10.48
CA ILE A 107 -16.63 29.61 10.85
C ILE A 107 -15.74 29.29 12.05
N TYR A 108 -14.92 30.21 12.53
CA TYR A 108 -13.96 29.96 13.61
C TYR A 108 -14.44 30.46 14.99
N VAL A 109 -15.47 31.28 15.05
CA VAL A 109 -15.94 31.95 16.26
C VAL A 109 -17.16 31.26 16.90
N MET A 110 -17.46 31.66 18.13
CA MET A 110 -18.62 31.14 18.87
C MET A 110 -19.95 31.49 18.20
N GLY A 111 -20.10 32.74 17.73
CA GLY A 111 -21.34 33.22 17.16
C GLY A 111 -22.49 33.42 18.19
N PRO A 112 -23.66 33.90 17.71
CA PRO A 112 -24.76 34.29 18.61
C PRO A 112 -25.51 33.14 19.26
N ASN A 113 -25.43 31.93 18.74
CA ASN A 113 -26.23 30.78 19.17
C ASN A 113 -25.46 29.78 20.04
N ALA A 114 -24.22 30.08 20.40
CA ALA A 114 -23.36 29.18 21.15
C ALA A 114 -23.89 28.89 22.57
N SER A 115 -23.92 27.63 22.98
CA SER A 115 -24.08 27.23 24.36
C SER A 115 -22.93 27.74 25.21
N ALA A 116 -23.19 28.12 26.46
CA ALA A 116 -22.16 28.56 27.39
C ALA A 116 -21.21 27.43 27.86
N ASN A 117 -21.61 26.18 27.71
CA ASN A 117 -20.86 25.03 28.19
C ASN A 117 -20.13 24.32 27.04
N TYR A 118 -18.89 23.86 27.31
CA TYR A 118 -18.16 23.00 26.41
C TYR A 118 -18.98 21.77 26.03
N PRO A 119 -19.07 21.37 24.78
CA PRO A 119 -18.27 21.86 23.61
C PRO A 119 -18.95 23.00 22.82
N TYR A 120 -19.73 23.85 23.48
CA TYR A 120 -20.32 25.06 22.91
C TYR A 120 -21.28 24.80 21.74
N PHE A 121 -22.16 23.81 21.87
CA PHE A 121 -23.12 23.47 20.80
C PHE A 121 -23.91 24.71 20.34
N GLY A 122 -24.16 24.78 19.04
CA GLY A 122 -24.81 25.93 18.40
C GLY A 122 -23.84 27.06 18.02
N SER A 123 -22.55 26.98 18.36
CA SER A 123 -21.57 27.93 17.83
C SER A 123 -21.34 27.77 16.33
N ASN A 124 -20.83 28.82 15.68
CA ASN A 124 -20.60 28.82 14.23
C ASN A 124 -19.71 27.69 13.75
N PHE A 125 -18.75 27.25 14.55
CA PHE A 125 -17.88 26.12 14.19
C PHE A 125 -18.56 24.73 14.28
N TRP A 126 -19.83 24.66 14.74
CA TRP A 126 -20.65 23.47 14.65
C TRP A 126 -21.52 23.43 13.39
N GLU A 127 -21.71 24.59 12.76
CA GLU A 127 -22.52 24.68 11.55
C GLU A 127 -21.83 24.01 10.36
N PRO A 128 -22.59 23.43 9.42
CA PRO A 128 -22.03 22.80 8.21
C PRO A 128 -21.66 23.83 7.14
N TRP A 129 -21.00 24.90 7.55
CA TRP A 129 -20.65 26.00 6.65
C TRP A 129 -19.31 25.78 5.97
N SER A 130 -19.29 25.92 4.67
CA SER A 130 -18.07 25.99 3.88
C SER A 130 -17.74 27.41 3.44
N ARG A 131 -16.46 27.71 3.29
CA ARG A 131 -15.96 29.01 2.85
C ARG A 131 -14.99 28.81 1.69
N LYS A 132 -15.26 29.49 0.57
CA LYS A 132 -14.33 29.49 -0.55
C LYS A 132 -12.99 30.07 -0.12
N SER A 133 -11.94 29.28 -0.23
CA SER A 133 -10.59 29.62 0.18
C SER A 133 -9.57 29.24 -0.89
N ARG A 134 -8.35 29.70 -0.74
CA ARG A 134 -7.21 29.42 -1.60
C ARG A 134 -6.07 28.89 -0.77
N MET A 135 -5.14 28.15 -1.37
CA MET A 135 -3.92 27.71 -0.69
C MET A 135 -2.72 27.74 -1.62
N GLU A 136 -1.56 27.88 -1.02
CA GLU A 136 -0.28 27.48 -1.58
C GLU A 136 0.32 26.36 -0.75
N PHE A 137 0.82 25.31 -1.39
CA PHE A 137 1.46 24.18 -0.74
C PHE A 137 2.95 24.18 -1.06
N PHE A 138 3.77 24.04 -0.01
CA PHE A 138 5.21 23.93 -0.10
C PHE A 138 5.65 22.58 0.48
N ASP A 139 6.57 21.94 -0.18
CA ASP A 139 7.18 20.71 0.35
C ASP A 139 8.17 21.00 1.49
N SER A 140 8.72 19.93 2.07
CA SER A 140 9.73 20.05 3.15
C SER A 140 11.03 20.73 2.73
N SER A 141 11.29 20.88 1.43
CA SER A 141 12.43 21.62 0.87
C SER A 141 12.17 23.11 0.69
N LYS A 142 11.00 23.61 1.11
CA LYS A 142 10.51 25.00 0.93
C LYS A 142 10.15 25.34 -0.53
N THR A 143 9.98 24.35 -1.39
CA THR A 143 9.60 24.55 -2.78
C THR A 143 8.09 24.54 -2.92
N LYS A 144 7.51 25.58 -3.53
CA LYS A 144 6.08 25.60 -3.88
C LYS A 144 5.79 24.52 -4.91
N GLN A 145 4.83 23.63 -4.60
CA GLN A 145 4.43 22.53 -5.45
C GLN A 145 3.18 22.84 -6.23
N PHE A 146 2.18 23.41 -5.59
CA PHE A 146 0.92 23.78 -6.24
C PHE A 146 0.20 24.93 -5.52
N GLU A 147 -0.83 25.45 -6.18
CA GLU A 147 -1.86 26.30 -5.59
C GLU A 147 -3.23 25.72 -5.93
N ALA A 148 -4.22 25.91 -5.04
CA ALA A 148 -5.56 25.38 -5.23
C ALA A 148 -6.63 26.33 -4.68
N VAL A 149 -7.83 26.26 -5.28
CA VAL A 149 -9.06 26.87 -4.76
C VAL A 149 -9.97 25.75 -4.27
N PHE A 150 -10.50 25.91 -3.07
CA PHE A 150 -11.27 24.85 -2.39
C PHE A 150 -12.35 25.43 -1.47
N ASP A 151 -13.22 24.57 -0.95
CA ASP A 151 -14.12 24.90 0.15
C ASP A 151 -13.44 24.51 1.49
N LEU A 152 -13.31 25.46 2.40
CA LEU A 152 -12.78 25.31 3.76
C LEU A 152 -13.92 25.10 4.74
N GLU A 153 -13.86 24.04 5.56
CA GLU A 153 -14.83 23.74 6.62
C GLU A 153 -14.11 23.45 7.93
N ILE A 154 -14.78 23.69 9.07
CA ILE A 154 -14.29 23.17 10.36
C ILE A 154 -14.61 21.68 10.44
N HIS A 155 -13.60 20.86 10.75
CA HIS A 155 -13.71 19.40 10.83
C HIS A 155 -13.63 18.90 12.27
N GLY A 156 -14.20 17.71 12.52
CA GLY A 156 -14.14 16.97 13.76
C GLY A 156 -15.49 16.85 14.45
N GLY A 157 -15.50 16.11 15.56
CA GLY A 157 -16.58 16.07 16.55
C GLY A 157 -16.36 17.10 17.64
N TRP A 158 -16.17 16.67 18.89
CA TRP A 158 -15.94 17.56 20.03
C TRP A 158 -14.68 18.43 19.90
N SER A 159 -13.67 17.98 19.20
CA SER A 159 -12.44 18.73 18.90
C SER A 159 -12.68 20.03 18.09
N ARG A 160 -13.89 20.26 17.54
CA ARG A 160 -14.28 21.57 16.96
C ARG A 160 -14.27 22.70 18.01
N ALA A 161 -14.46 22.35 19.27
CA ALA A 161 -14.49 23.30 20.38
C ALA A 161 -13.07 23.70 20.85
N GLU A 162 -12.03 22.97 20.44
CA GLU A 162 -10.65 23.31 20.78
C GLU A 162 -10.24 24.66 20.17
N PRO A 163 -9.34 25.44 20.82
CA PRO A 163 -8.84 26.71 20.29
C PRO A 163 -8.24 26.56 18.88
N GLN A 164 -7.33 25.63 18.69
CA GLN A 164 -6.83 25.23 17.37
C GLN A 164 -7.78 24.22 16.75
N LYS A 165 -8.49 24.60 15.71
CA LYS A 165 -9.51 23.77 15.06
C LYS A 165 -8.92 22.98 13.89
N SER A 166 -9.45 21.79 13.67
CA SER A 166 -9.17 21.02 12.45
C SER A 166 -9.95 21.57 11.26
N PHE A 167 -9.36 21.47 10.08
CA PHE A 167 -9.98 21.90 8.82
C PHE A 167 -10.23 20.72 7.90
N ARG A 168 -11.29 20.80 7.10
CA ARG A 168 -11.48 20.01 5.89
C ARG A 168 -11.19 20.89 4.69
N ILE A 169 -10.41 20.34 3.79
CA ILE A 169 -10.10 20.91 2.47
C ILE A 169 -10.88 20.10 1.44
N ASP A 170 -11.76 20.75 0.70
CA ASP A 170 -12.68 20.12 -0.24
C ASP A 170 -12.46 20.72 -1.64
N ALA A 171 -11.64 20.02 -2.45
CA ALA A 171 -11.21 20.48 -3.78
C ALA A 171 -12.28 20.11 -4.82
N LYS A 172 -13.23 20.99 -5.05
CA LYS A 172 -14.38 20.71 -5.92
C LYS A 172 -14.09 21.00 -7.38
N SER A 173 -14.70 20.20 -8.25
CA SER A 173 -14.63 20.36 -9.72
C SER A 173 -15.10 21.73 -10.23
N LYS A 174 -15.95 22.43 -9.47
CA LYS A 174 -16.36 23.82 -9.77
C LYS A 174 -15.22 24.85 -9.67
N TYR A 175 -14.07 24.46 -9.08
CA TYR A 175 -12.85 25.27 -8.94
C TYR A 175 -11.73 24.74 -9.83
N THR A 176 -10.64 24.29 -9.22
CA THR A 176 -9.48 23.73 -9.92
C THR A 176 -9.56 22.22 -10.12
N GLY A 177 -10.56 21.55 -9.50
CA GLY A 177 -10.66 20.10 -9.45
C GLY A 177 -9.75 19.51 -8.37
N ASP A 178 -9.50 18.22 -8.49
CA ASP A 178 -8.70 17.47 -7.52
C ASP A 178 -7.26 17.98 -7.43
N ILE A 179 -6.65 17.81 -6.28
CA ILE A 179 -5.26 18.20 -6.03
C ILE A 179 -4.35 17.08 -6.53
N GLU A 180 -3.65 17.35 -7.63
CA GLU A 180 -2.74 16.41 -8.30
C GLU A 180 -1.34 16.51 -7.68
N TYR A 181 -1.16 15.91 -6.50
CA TYR A 181 0.11 15.86 -5.77
C TYR A 181 0.10 14.77 -4.70
N SER A 182 1.22 14.05 -4.50
CA SER A 182 1.34 13.07 -3.41
C SER A 182 1.55 13.78 -2.07
N LEU A 183 0.46 14.02 -1.33
CA LEU A 183 0.47 14.75 -0.07
C LEU A 183 1.09 13.96 1.10
N ILE A 184 1.04 12.63 1.05
CA ILE A 184 1.43 11.74 2.14
C ILE A 184 2.58 10.86 1.68
N LYS A 185 3.80 11.11 2.15
CA LYS A 185 5.02 10.41 1.72
C LYS A 185 4.98 8.89 1.85
N ARG A 186 4.22 8.36 2.83
CA ARG A 186 4.07 6.91 3.03
C ARG A 186 2.98 6.25 2.18
N LYS A 187 2.29 7.03 1.36
CA LYS A 187 1.35 6.59 0.33
C LYS A 187 1.67 7.27 -1.00
N PRO A 188 2.88 7.08 -1.56
CA PRO A 188 3.33 7.78 -2.76
C PRO A 188 2.50 7.42 -4.01
N GLU A 189 1.80 6.29 -3.97
CA GLU A 189 0.88 5.84 -5.00
C GLU A 189 -0.39 6.68 -5.09
N ILE A 190 -0.78 7.37 -4.01
CA ILE A 190 -1.92 8.28 -4.01
C ILE A 190 -1.44 9.67 -4.44
N THR A 191 -1.77 10.05 -5.65
CA THR A 191 -1.32 11.30 -6.29
C THR A 191 -2.44 12.27 -6.61
N SER A 192 -3.70 11.94 -6.33
CA SER A 192 -4.86 12.79 -6.56
C SER A 192 -5.78 12.78 -5.34
N TYR A 193 -6.18 13.95 -4.88
CA TYR A 193 -7.03 14.13 -3.69
C TYR A 193 -8.20 15.05 -4.00
N ASN A 194 -9.41 14.52 -3.94
CA ASN A 194 -10.64 15.33 -3.97
C ASN A 194 -10.81 16.11 -2.67
N ASN A 195 -10.44 15.54 -1.56
CA ASN A 195 -10.48 16.16 -0.24
C ASN A 195 -9.44 15.55 0.72
N PHE A 196 -9.10 16.30 1.76
CA PHE A 196 -8.32 15.81 2.89
C PHE A 196 -8.59 16.66 4.14
N ASN A 197 -8.16 16.18 5.30
CA ASN A 197 -8.27 16.90 6.55
C ASN A 197 -6.91 17.40 7.02
N LEU A 198 -6.90 18.61 7.57
CA LEU A 198 -5.82 19.14 8.40
C LEU A 198 -6.24 18.95 9.86
N ARG A 199 -5.72 17.90 10.51
CA ARG A 199 -6.11 17.51 11.87
C ARG A 199 -5.21 18.20 12.90
N ASN A 200 -5.81 18.83 13.91
CA ASN A 200 -5.14 19.54 14.99
C ASN A 200 -4.51 18.61 16.07
N GLY A 201 -4.61 17.29 15.92
CA GLY A 201 -4.24 16.29 16.92
C GLY A 201 -5.45 15.71 17.68
N GLY A 202 -6.66 16.16 17.39
CA GLY A 202 -7.90 15.66 18.01
C GLY A 202 -7.90 15.82 19.53
N GLN A 203 -8.28 14.79 20.27
CA GLN A 203 -8.26 14.78 21.74
C GLN A 203 -6.81 14.78 22.30
N HIS A 204 -5.82 14.46 21.46
CA HIS A 204 -4.39 14.49 21.79
C HIS A 204 -3.70 15.82 21.47
N SER A 205 -4.46 16.87 21.12
CA SER A 205 -3.93 18.20 20.76
C SER A 205 -3.02 18.83 21.83
N VAL A 206 -3.26 18.53 23.10
CA VAL A 206 -2.48 18.96 24.26
C VAL A 206 -1.69 17.83 24.94
N PHE A 207 -1.63 16.66 24.33
CA PHE A 207 -0.86 15.50 24.80
C PHE A 207 0.26 15.17 23.83
N ASP A 208 0.26 13.97 23.27
CA ASP A 208 1.33 13.49 22.37
C ASP A 208 1.15 13.92 20.91
N ARG A 209 -0.05 14.22 20.44
CA ARG A 209 -0.46 14.60 19.08
C ARG A 209 -0.24 13.53 18.00
N ILE A 210 0.33 12.36 18.35
CA ILE A 210 0.74 11.32 17.40
C ILE A 210 0.02 9.99 17.60
N GLN A 211 -0.74 9.78 18.66
CA GLN A 211 -1.32 8.48 19.00
C GLN A 211 -2.12 7.88 17.84
N ASP A 212 -3.10 8.62 17.28
CA ASP A 212 -3.90 8.15 16.15
C ASP A 212 -3.05 7.88 14.89
N ALA A 213 -2.03 8.70 14.65
CA ALA A 213 -1.08 8.49 13.56
C ALA A 213 -0.19 7.23 13.79
N ALA A 214 0.24 6.99 15.04
CA ALA A 214 1.03 5.82 15.40
C ALA A 214 0.23 4.53 15.22
N ILE A 215 -1.01 4.49 15.70
CA ILE A 215 -1.91 3.33 15.52
C ILE A 215 -2.16 3.08 14.03
N SER A 216 -2.45 4.13 13.26
CA SER A 216 -2.62 4.02 11.81
C SER A 216 -1.35 3.48 11.11
N ARG A 217 -0.15 3.89 11.55
CA ARG A 217 1.14 3.44 11.01
C ARG A 217 1.46 1.99 11.42
N LEU A 218 1.09 1.57 12.62
CA LEU A 218 1.20 0.18 13.06
C LEU A 218 0.36 -0.79 12.23
N ALA A 219 -0.72 -0.31 11.63
CA ALA A 219 -1.54 -1.11 10.73
C ALA A 219 -0.95 -1.27 9.32
N ASP A 220 0.25 -0.74 9.04
CA ASP A 220 0.97 -0.99 7.77
C ASP A 220 1.23 -2.49 7.60
N GLY A 221 0.95 -3.00 6.40
CA GLY A 221 1.11 -4.43 6.08
C GLY A 221 0.01 -5.35 6.63
N THR A 222 -1.03 -4.79 7.27
CA THR A 222 -2.25 -5.51 7.64
C THR A 222 -3.35 -5.35 6.57
N HIS A 223 -4.50 -6.01 6.77
CA HIS A 223 -5.65 -5.89 5.88
C HIS A 223 -6.60 -4.72 6.26
N ILE A 224 -6.21 -3.89 7.23
CA ILE A 224 -7.03 -2.77 7.71
C ILE A 224 -6.98 -1.61 6.72
N ASP A 225 -8.16 -1.09 6.37
CA ASP A 225 -8.28 0.18 5.67
C ASP A 225 -8.02 1.32 6.67
N ARG A 226 -6.97 2.09 6.44
CA ARG A 226 -6.45 3.12 7.34
C ARG A 226 -6.15 4.43 6.62
N MET A 227 -6.28 5.55 7.31
CA MET A 227 -5.92 6.86 6.79
C MET A 227 -4.40 7.08 6.85
N GLY A 228 -3.83 7.58 5.77
CA GLY A 228 -2.46 8.08 5.77
C GLY A 228 -2.29 9.30 6.68
N TYR A 229 -1.04 9.60 7.04
CA TYR A 229 -0.65 10.74 7.87
C TYR A 229 0.63 11.40 7.34
N GLN A 230 0.61 12.75 7.28
CA GLN A 230 1.78 13.57 7.03
C GLN A 230 1.74 14.80 7.93
N ALA A 231 2.74 14.97 8.80
CA ALA A 231 2.88 16.19 9.57
C ALA A 231 3.12 17.39 8.66
N CYS A 232 2.49 18.54 8.97
CA CYS A 232 2.68 19.79 8.24
C CYS A 232 2.53 21.01 9.15
N ILE A 233 3.03 22.14 8.70
CA ILE A 233 2.79 23.47 9.32
C ILE A 233 1.68 24.16 8.54
N VAL A 234 0.76 24.79 9.24
CA VAL A 234 -0.29 25.62 8.64
C VAL A 234 0.00 27.10 8.92
N TYR A 235 -0.08 27.91 7.89
CA TYR A 235 -0.25 29.35 7.98
C TYR A 235 -1.66 29.72 7.57
N LEU A 236 -2.30 30.62 8.31
CA LEU A 236 -3.65 31.11 8.01
C LEU A 236 -3.59 32.63 7.77
N ASN A 237 -3.84 33.04 6.54
CA ASN A 237 -3.67 34.45 6.09
C ASN A 237 -2.27 35.02 6.44
N GLY A 238 -1.22 34.20 6.31
CA GLY A 238 0.16 34.59 6.64
C GLY A 238 0.52 34.49 8.13
N ALA A 239 -0.42 34.27 9.04
CA ALA A 239 -0.11 34.03 10.45
C ALA A 239 0.27 32.56 10.67
N TYR A 240 1.33 32.31 11.43
CA TYR A 240 1.70 30.95 11.86
C TYR A 240 0.54 30.34 12.67
N TRP A 241 -0.05 29.25 12.17
CA TRP A 241 -1.19 28.59 12.79
C TRP A 241 -0.83 27.29 13.49
N GLY A 242 0.40 26.83 13.29
CA GLY A 242 1.01 25.75 14.03
C GLY A 242 1.02 24.41 13.32
N LEU A 243 1.26 23.38 14.12
CA LEU A 243 1.44 22.01 13.67
C LEU A 243 0.09 21.33 13.42
N TYR A 244 -0.02 20.65 12.29
CA TYR A 244 -1.17 19.84 11.87
C TYR A 244 -0.73 18.50 11.28
N GLY A 245 -1.68 17.58 11.16
CA GLY A 245 -1.52 16.36 10.35
C GLY A 245 -2.42 16.40 9.12
N ILE A 246 -1.85 16.26 7.93
CA ILE A 246 -2.61 15.96 6.73
C ILE A 246 -3.10 14.52 6.87
N ARG A 247 -4.43 14.31 6.77
CA ARG A 247 -5.09 13.00 6.87
C ARG A 247 -6.02 12.80 5.69
N GLU A 248 -6.04 11.60 5.13
CA GLU A 248 -7.12 11.22 4.22
C GLU A 248 -8.48 11.30 4.92
N LYS A 249 -9.54 11.33 4.15
CA LYS A 249 -10.90 11.27 4.66
C LYS A 249 -11.57 10.00 4.16
N PHE A 250 -12.13 9.20 5.03
CA PHE A 250 -12.90 8.01 4.67
C PHE A 250 -14.25 8.38 4.07
N ASP A 251 -14.27 8.42 2.74
CA ASP A 251 -15.44 8.57 1.88
C ASP A 251 -15.25 7.76 0.58
N GLU A 252 -16.14 7.93 -0.37
CA GLU A 252 -16.10 7.26 -1.67
C GLU A 252 -14.85 7.58 -2.48
N HIS A 253 -14.27 8.78 -2.33
CA HIS A 253 -13.04 9.18 -3.01
C HIS A 253 -11.80 8.46 -2.44
N TYR A 254 -11.77 8.23 -1.10
CA TYR A 254 -10.75 7.40 -0.50
C TYR A 254 -10.77 5.97 -1.08
N ILE A 255 -11.97 5.42 -1.22
CA ILE A 255 -12.15 4.06 -1.75
C ILE A 255 -11.70 4.00 -3.21
N GLU A 256 -12.04 5.00 -4.00
CA GLU A 256 -11.58 5.12 -5.39
C GLU A 256 -10.05 5.16 -5.48
N SER A 257 -9.40 6.04 -4.72
CA SER A 257 -7.96 6.25 -4.80
C SER A 257 -7.14 5.09 -4.19
N ASN A 258 -7.61 4.47 -3.10
CA ASN A 258 -6.86 3.41 -2.41
C ASN A 258 -7.17 2.00 -2.91
N HIS A 259 -8.35 1.76 -3.50
CA HIS A 259 -8.79 0.43 -3.93
C HIS A 259 -9.12 0.33 -5.43
N GLY A 260 -9.07 1.43 -6.17
CA GLY A 260 -9.41 1.45 -7.61
C GLY A 260 -10.88 1.12 -7.89
N VAL A 261 -11.76 1.34 -6.94
CA VAL A 261 -13.21 1.13 -7.08
C VAL A 261 -13.86 2.45 -7.47
N ASP A 262 -14.64 2.46 -8.54
CA ASP A 262 -15.41 3.63 -8.94
C ASP A 262 -16.25 4.14 -7.75
N LYS A 263 -16.08 5.42 -7.39
CA LYS A 263 -16.75 6.05 -6.24
C LYS A 263 -18.29 5.98 -6.33
N ASP A 264 -18.83 5.94 -7.56
CA ASP A 264 -20.28 5.83 -7.80
C ASP A 264 -20.79 4.38 -7.66
N ALA A 265 -19.88 3.39 -7.53
CA ALA A 265 -20.17 1.98 -7.32
C ALA A 265 -19.77 1.50 -5.91
N VAL A 266 -19.94 2.35 -4.91
CA VAL A 266 -19.59 2.09 -3.51
C VAL A 266 -20.83 2.10 -2.63
N GLN A 267 -20.91 1.15 -1.68
CA GLN A 267 -21.74 1.26 -0.49
C GLN A 267 -20.84 1.57 0.69
N LEU A 268 -21.12 2.64 1.41
CA LEU A 268 -20.37 3.11 2.58
C LEU A 268 -21.31 3.36 3.74
N LEU A 269 -21.05 2.70 4.86
CA LEU A 269 -21.82 2.88 6.09
C LEU A 269 -21.00 3.63 7.15
N ASN A 270 -21.71 4.40 7.97
CA ASN A 270 -21.19 4.99 9.20
C ASN A 270 -22.09 4.54 10.34
N ARG A 271 -21.51 3.85 11.30
CA ARG A 271 -22.29 3.14 12.32
C ARG A 271 -23.16 2.07 11.64
N GLU A 272 -24.48 2.17 11.76
CA GLU A 272 -25.46 1.26 11.14
C GLU A 272 -26.20 1.88 9.95
N GLY A 273 -25.92 3.15 9.60
CA GLY A 273 -26.62 3.87 8.54
C GLY A 273 -25.76 4.16 7.31
N ALA A 274 -26.36 4.17 6.15
CA ALA A 274 -25.71 4.46 4.89
C ALA A 274 -25.29 5.93 4.79
N LEU A 275 -24.01 6.17 4.41
CA LEU A 275 -23.51 7.45 3.92
C LEU A 275 -23.58 7.53 2.39
N VAL A 276 -23.28 6.42 1.71
CA VAL A 276 -23.34 6.25 0.26
C VAL A 276 -24.02 4.91 -0.03
N GLY A 277 -24.93 4.86 -0.99
CA GLY A 277 -25.71 3.66 -1.29
C GLY A 277 -26.77 3.37 -0.25
N ASP A 278 -26.93 2.11 0.14
CA ASP A 278 -27.91 1.65 1.14
C ASP A 278 -27.29 0.62 2.11
N ASP A 279 -27.99 0.34 3.21
CA ASP A 279 -27.56 -0.59 4.26
C ASP A 279 -28.21 -1.99 4.15
N SER A 280 -29.07 -2.24 3.16
CA SER A 280 -29.88 -3.46 3.06
C SER A 280 -29.03 -4.74 3.03
N HIS A 281 -27.91 -4.73 2.26
CA HIS A 281 -27.00 -5.87 2.21
C HIS A 281 -26.27 -6.11 3.54
N PHE A 282 -25.98 -5.08 4.32
CA PHE A 282 -25.38 -5.22 5.65
C PHE A 282 -26.36 -5.83 6.63
N LEU A 283 -27.62 -5.33 6.67
CA LEU A 283 -28.68 -5.87 7.51
C LEU A 283 -29.03 -7.32 7.14
N GLU A 284 -29.08 -7.65 5.84
CA GLU A 284 -29.23 -9.03 5.39
C GLU A 284 -28.05 -9.90 5.87
N SER A 285 -26.82 -9.41 5.75
CA SER A 285 -25.62 -10.14 6.18
C SER A 285 -25.65 -10.39 7.69
N HIS A 286 -26.03 -9.40 8.50
CA HIS A 286 -26.25 -9.56 9.94
C HIS A 286 -27.27 -10.69 10.23
N GLN A 287 -28.44 -10.65 9.60
CA GLN A 287 -29.49 -11.67 9.80
C GLN A 287 -29.03 -13.09 9.41
N ILE A 288 -28.30 -13.21 8.29
CA ILE A 288 -27.75 -14.49 7.84
C ILE A 288 -26.76 -15.04 8.85
N ILE A 289 -25.77 -14.22 9.24
CA ILE A 289 -24.70 -14.67 10.14
C ILE A 289 -25.24 -15.02 11.52
N THR A 290 -26.02 -14.14 12.15
CA THR A 290 -26.57 -14.37 13.50
C THR A 290 -27.65 -15.45 13.52
N GLY A 291 -28.33 -15.71 12.40
CA GLY A 291 -29.31 -16.78 12.25
C GLY A 291 -28.72 -18.16 11.98
N MET A 292 -27.43 -18.27 11.62
CA MET A 292 -26.77 -19.55 11.38
C MET A 292 -26.32 -20.20 12.70
N ASN A 293 -26.28 -21.55 12.71
CA ASN A 293 -25.55 -22.24 13.78
C ASN A 293 -24.04 -22.00 13.61
N ALA A 294 -23.41 -21.39 14.61
CA ALA A 294 -21.97 -21.10 14.59
C ALA A 294 -21.10 -22.37 14.39
N SER A 295 -21.57 -23.55 14.80
CA SER A 295 -20.84 -24.83 14.58
C SER A 295 -21.06 -25.44 13.19
N ALA A 296 -21.79 -24.78 12.27
CA ALA A 296 -22.00 -25.31 10.93
C ALA A 296 -20.68 -25.36 10.14
N PRO A 297 -20.36 -26.45 9.41
CA PRO A 297 -19.09 -26.61 8.70
C PRO A 297 -18.84 -25.52 7.63
N ASN A 298 -19.87 -24.90 7.09
CA ASN A 298 -19.77 -23.84 6.11
C ASN A 298 -19.88 -22.42 6.69
N PHE A 299 -19.89 -22.28 8.01
CA PHE A 299 -20.11 -20.98 8.66
C PHE A 299 -19.07 -19.92 8.24
N VAL A 300 -17.77 -20.25 8.35
CA VAL A 300 -16.68 -19.32 7.96
C VAL A 300 -16.73 -19.01 6.47
N SER A 301 -17.08 -19.97 5.63
CA SER A 301 -17.23 -19.74 4.18
C SER A 301 -18.39 -18.79 3.87
N VAL A 302 -19.52 -18.93 4.55
CA VAL A 302 -20.67 -18.01 4.40
C VAL A 302 -20.29 -16.64 4.95
N PHE A 303 -19.63 -16.56 6.11
CA PHE A 303 -19.13 -15.30 6.63
C PHE A 303 -18.22 -14.57 5.63
N ASN A 304 -17.22 -15.29 5.08
CA ASN A 304 -16.26 -14.73 4.12
C ASN A 304 -16.90 -14.33 2.78
N SER A 305 -18.11 -14.82 2.47
CA SER A 305 -18.88 -14.35 1.32
C SER A 305 -19.60 -13.01 1.57
N ARG A 306 -19.66 -12.55 2.81
CA ARG A 306 -20.33 -11.31 3.24
C ARG A 306 -19.36 -10.26 3.77
N PHE A 307 -18.33 -10.69 4.49
CA PHE A 307 -17.29 -9.86 5.08
C PHE A 307 -15.92 -10.34 4.63
N ASP A 308 -15.01 -9.43 4.33
CA ASP A 308 -13.61 -9.76 4.13
C ASP A 308 -13.04 -10.25 5.47
N LEU A 309 -12.77 -11.55 5.55
CA LEU A 309 -12.43 -12.23 6.79
C LEU A 309 -11.13 -11.70 7.41
N ASP A 310 -10.12 -11.46 6.59
CA ASP A 310 -8.81 -11.00 7.07
C ASP A 310 -8.87 -9.55 7.53
N ASN A 311 -9.58 -8.68 6.79
CA ASN A 311 -9.86 -7.31 7.22
C ASN A 311 -10.66 -7.29 8.53
N TYR A 312 -11.69 -8.14 8.65
CA TYR A 312 -12.52 -8.24 9.85
C TYR A 312 -11.70 -8.63 11.07
N ILE A 313 -10.89 -9.68 10.96
CA ILE A 313 -10.04 -10.15 12.06
C ILE A 313 -9.05 -9.05 12.46
N ASP A 314 -8.31 -8.48 11.52
CA ASP A 314 -7.33 -7.43 11.79
C ASP A 314 -7.96 -6.22 12.49
N TYR A 315 -9.12 -5.75 12.00
CA TYR A 315 -9.84 -4.64 12.58
C TYR A 315 -10.23 -4.89 14.05
N PHE A 316 -10.87 -6.02 14.36
CA PHE A 316 -11.28 -6.34 15.72
C PHE A 316 -10.10 -6.64 16.64
N VAL A 317 -9.01 -7.21 16.14
CA VAL A 317 -7.76 -7.37 16.91
C VAL A 317 -7.20 -6.02 17.29
N PHE A 318 -7.07 -5.09 16.33
CA PHE A 318 -6.52 -3.75 16.61
C PHE A 318 -7.38 -3.00 17.62
N GLU A 319 -8.69 -2.85 17.38
CA GLU A 319 -9.59 -2.07 18.22
C GLU A 319 -9.65 -2.62 19.66
N THR A 320 -9.67 -3.94 19.82
CA THR A 320 -9.67 -4.56 21.15
C THR A 320 -8.30 -4.51 21.84
N TYR A 321 -7.19 -4.57 21.08
CA TYR A 321 -5.85 -4.44 21.63
C TYR A 321 -5.56 -3.03 22.13
N ILE A 322 -5.83 -2.02 21.31
CA ILE A 322 -5.58 -0.62 21.66
C ILE A 322 -6.56 -0.09 22.69
N GLN A 323 -7.63 -0.84 23.00
CA GLN A 323 -8.67 -0.50 23.97
C GLN A 323 -9.37 0.82 23.65
N ASN A 324 -9.84 0.99 22.39
CA ASN A 324 -10.56 2.19 21.99
C ASN A 324 -11.91 2.31 22.71
N ARG A 325 -12.06 3.30 23.56
CA ARG A 325 -13.26 3.51 24.39
C ARG A 325 -14.44 4.07 23.61
N ASP A 326 -14.17 4.92 22.63
CA ASP A 326 -15.19 5.57 21.79
C ASP A 326 -15.44 4.78 20.49
N TRP A 327 -15.56 3.47 20.64
CA TRP A 327 -15.75 2.54 19.52
C TRP A 327 -16.93 1.60 19.80
N MET A 328 -17.75 1.37 18.77
CA MET A 328 -18.75 0.30 18.68
C MET A 328 -19.68 0.16 19.90
N GLY A 329 -20.02 1.26 20.55
CA GLY A 329 -20.93 1.24 21.71
C GLY A 329 -20.28 0.88 23.05
N ILE A 330 -18.96 0.85 23.14
CA ILE A 330 -18.20 0.48 24.35
C ILE A 330 -18.56 1.39 25.54
N ASP A 331 -18.29 2.71 25.45
CA ASP A 331 -18.60 3.68 26.50
C ASP A 331 -19.67 4.71 26.10
N TRP A 332 -19.69 5.13 24.83
CA TRP A 332 -20.54 6.21 24.32
C TRP A 332 -21.15 5.84 22.97
N GLY A 333 -22.37 5.39 22.88
CA GLY A 333 -23.05 5.13 21.60
C GLY A 333 -22.25 4.36 20.55
N ILE A 334 -22.83 4.13 19.39
CA ILE A 334 -22.14 3.47 18.27
C ILE A 334 -21.31 4.51 17.53
N ASN A 335 -20.08 4.78 17.99
CA ASN A 335 -19.17 5.74 17.39
C ASN A 335 -18.04 5.01 16.63
N ASN A 336 -17.37 5.74 15.75
CA ASN A 336 -16.11 5.39 15.10
C ASN A 336 -16.11 4.01 14.42
N VAL A 337 -17.25 3.63 13.83
CA VAL A 337 -17.40 2.43 13.02
C VAL A 337 -17.77 2.83 11.60
N LYS A 338 -16.92 2.52 10.65
CA LYS A 338 -17.19 2.63 9.22
C LYS A 338 -16.86 1.34 8.52
N LEU A 339 -17.64 1.03 7.50
CA LEU A 339 -17.38 -0.09 6.63
C LEU A 339 -17.90 0.21 5.22
N TRP A 340 -17.28 -0.42 4.25
CA TRP A 340 -17.63 -0.24 2.85
C TRP A 340 -17.59 -1.55 2.09
N ARG A 341 -18.25 -1.59 0.94
CA ARG A 341 -18.13 -2.63 -0.07
C ARG A 341 -18.33 -2.04 -1.47
N ARG A 342 -17.85 -2.75 -2.49
CA ARG A 342 -18.24 -2.45 -3.87
C ARG A 342 -19.72 -2.81 -4.05
N ASP A 343 -20.49 -1.97 -4.74
CA ASP A 343 -21.89 -2.25 -5.07
C ASP A 343 -22.01 -3.23 -6.24
N THR A 344 -21.55 -4.45 -6.02
CA THR A 344 -21.61 -5.56 -6.99
C THR A 344 -21.90 -6.87 -6.27
N THR A 345 -22.50 -7.83 -7.01
CA THR A 345 -22.76 -9.17 -6.49
C THR A 345 -21.45 -9.86 -6.08
N GLY A 346 -21.42 -10.45 -4.90
CA GLY A 346 -20.26 -11.17 -4.36
C GLY A 346 -19.18 -10.30 -3.72
N ALA A 347 -19.33 -8.98 -3.70
CA ALA A 347 -18.43 -8.11 -2.96
C ALA A 347 -18.70 -8.18 -1.46
N THR A 348 -17.63 -8.10 -0.65
CA THR A 348 -17.64 -8.25 0.80
C THR A 348 -17.48 -6.92 1.51
N TRP A 349 -18.01 -6.82 2.73
CA TRP A 349 -17.81 -5.68 3.60
C TRP A 349 -16.39 -5.67 4.17
N ARG A 350 -15.80 -4.46 4.22
CA ARG A 350 -14.50 -4.17 4.83
C ARG A 350 -14.64 -3.05 5.86
N TYR A 351 -14.09 -3.24 7.04
CA TYR A 351 -14.05 -2.23 8.09
C TYR A 351 -12.88 -1.27 7.88
N MET A 352 -13.09 -0.02 8.29
CA MET A 352 -12.14 1.10 8.17
C MET A 352 -11.81 1.63 9.57
N MET A 353 -10.53 1.63 9.94
CA MET A 353 -10.08 2.09 11.28
C MET A 353 -9.77 3.59 11.28
N TYR A 354 -10.46 4.34 12.13
CA TYR A 354 -10.24 5.77 12.26
C TYR A 354 -10.63 6.27 13.64
N ASP A 355 -10.13 7.46 14.01
CA ASP A 355 -10.44 8.18 15.26
C ASP A 355 -10.15 7.34 16.50
N THR A 356 -8.90 6.87 16.59
CA THR A 356 -8.42 6.04 17.69
C THR A 356 -7.90 6.87 18.87
N ASP A 357 -8.36 8.12 19.01
CA ASP A 357 -7.94 9.02 20.07
C ASP A 357 -8.22 8.47 21.49
N PHE A 358 -9.33 7.78 21.66
CA PHE A 358 -9.71 7.23 22.97
C PHE A 358 -9.08 5.85 23.27
N ALA A 359 -8.00 5.51 22.57
CA ALA A 359 -7.19 4.34 22.84
C ALA A 359 -6.15 4.59 23.96
N PHE A 360 -5.42 3.56 24.32
CA PHE A 360 -4.29 3.55 25.27
C PHE A 360 -4.56 4.32 26.58
N GLY A 361 -5.78 4.21 27.09
CA GLY A 361 -6.14 4.68 28.43
C GLY A 361 -6.46 6.16 28.54
N LEU A 362 -6.63 6.90 27.46
CA LEU A 362 -7.02 8.31 27.52
C LEU A 362 -8.27 8.50 28.43
N TYR A 363 -8.24 9.53 29.27
CA TYR A 363 -9.30 9.90 30.21
C TYR A 363 -9.76 8.76 31.14
N GLY A 364 -8.83 7.95 31.63
CA GLY A 364 -9.09 6.99 32.71
C GLY A 364 -9.36 5.56 32.26
N GLY A 365 -9.10 5.21 30.99
CA GLY A 365 -8.98 3.82 30.60
C GLY A 365 -7.75 3.17 31.25
N ASN A 366 -7.77 1.84 31.40
CA ASN A 366 -6.65 1.11 31.97
C ASN A 366 -6.46 -0.27 31.32
N ILE A 367 -5.25 -0.79 31.42
CA ILE A 367 -4.85 -2.06 30.78
C ILE A 367 -5.63 -3.30 31.27
N TYR A 368 -6.29 -3.22 32.41
CA TYR A 368 -7.00 -4.36 33.01
C TYR A 368 -8.43 -4.52 32.51
N GLN A 369 -8.94 -3.57 31.72
CA GLN A 369 -10.24 -3.69 31.08
C GLN A 369 -10.17 -4.63 29.88
N ASN A 370 -11.03 -5.64 29.86
CA ASN A 370 -11.06 -6.63 28.77
C ASN A 370 -11.97 -6.13 27.64
N TYR A 371 -11.36 -5.65 26.57
CA TYR A 371 -12.10 -5.09 25.44
C TYR A 371 -12.63 -6.15 24.46
N ILE A 372 -12.18 -7.38 24.52
CA ILE A 372 -12.81 -8.48 23.79
C ILE A 372 -14.20 -8.71 24.36
N ASP A 373 -14.32 -8.87 25.68
CA ASP A 373 -15.63 -9.07 26.34
C ASP A 373 -16.53 -7.84 26.22
N ARG A 374 -15.93 -6.64 26.28
CA ARG A 374 -16.70 -5.39 26.11
C ARG A 374 -17.21 -5.22 24.66
N ALA A 375 -16.48 -5.65 23.65
CA ALA A 375 -16.90 -5.62 22.26
C ALA A 375 -18.01 -6.65 21.99
N ARG A 376 -17.98 -7.80 22.66
CA ARG A 376 -19.05 -8.81 22.62
C ARG A 376 -20.35 -8.32 23.28
N ASN A 377 -20.21 -7.56 24.37
CA ASN A 377 -21.35 -7.04 25.12
C ASN A 377 -21.09 -5.58 25.54
N PRO A 378 -21.20 -4.62 24.60
CA PRO A 378 -20.97 -3.21 24.88
C PRO A 378 -22.13 -2.58 25.67
N ASN A 379 -21.90 -1.37 26.23
CA ASN A 379 -22.95 -0.63 26.91
C ASN A 379 -24.11 -0.27 25.98
N TYR A 380 -23.88 -0.17 24.70
CA TYR A 380 -24.85 0.07 23.62
C TYR A 380 -24.81 -1.06 22.60
N PRO A 381 -25.50 -2.18 22.83
CA PRO A 381 -25.55 -3.31 21.90
C PRO A 381 -26.03 -2.89 20.52
N ASN A 382 -25.45 -3.50 19.49
CA ASN A 382 -25.67 -3.13 18.09
C ASN A 382 -25.34 -4.30 17.15
N THR A 383 -25.70 -4.18 15.87
CA THR A 383 -25.49 -5.23 14.86
C THR A 383 -24.03 -5.68 14.74
N HIS A 384 -23.06 -4.76 14.87
CA HIS A 384 -21.63 -5.10 14.80
C HIS A 384 -21.20 -5.97 15.99
N SER A 385 -21.65 -5.63 17.22
CA SER A 385 -21.34 -6.39 18.42
C SER A 385 -22.01 -7.78 18.42
N GLU A 386 -23.24 -7.87 17.88
CA GLU A 386 -23.97 -9.13 17.76
C GLU A 386 -23.26 -10.09 16.77
N ILE A 387 -22.76 -9.58 15.62
CA ILE A 387 -21.96 -10.36 14.69
C ILE A 387 -20.69 -10.83 15.38
N PHE A 388 -19.95 -9.92 16.06
CA PHE A 388 -18.67 -10.24 16.69
C PHE A 388 -18.82 -11.28 17.81
N ASP A 389 -19.86 -11.16 18.65
CA ASP A 389 -20.14 -12.16 19.68
C ASP A 389 -20.45 -13.52 19.07
N HIS A 390 -21.33 -13.55 18.06
CA HIS A 390 -21.79 -14.80 17.46
C HIS A 390 -20.69 -15.54 16.70
N ILE A 391 -19.82 -14.82 15.96
CA ILE A 391 -18.76 -15.46 15.17
C ILE A 391 -17.66 -16.08 16.05
N LEU A 392 -17.40 -15.54 17.24
CA LEU A 392 -16.45 -16.10 18.21
C LEU A 392 -16.87 -17.45 18.78
N ASP A 393 -18.14 -17.85 18.64
CA ASP A 393 -18.61 -19.19 18.97
C ASP A 393 -18.22 -20.25 17.92
N ASN A 394 -17.78 -19.84 16.72
CA ASN A 394 -17.23 -20.75 15.73
C ASN A 394 -15.77 -21.10 16.09
N ALA A 395 -15.46 -22.39 16.17
CA ALA A 395 -14.13 -22.88 16.60
C ALA A 395 -13.00 -22.52 15.63
N ASP A 396 -13.25 -22.56 14.31
CA ASP A 396 -12.26 -22.20 13.28
C ASP A 396 -11.99 -20.68 13.31
N PHE A 397 -13.05 -19.85 13.32
CA PHE A 397 -12.87 -18.41 13.44
C PHE A 397 -12.16 -18.02 14.73
N LYS A 398 -12.53 -18.62 15.86
CA LYS A 398 -11.88 -18.39 17.15
C LYS A 398 -10.37 -18.63 17.08
N CYS A 399 -9.95 -19.72 16.44
CA CYS A 399 -8.53 -20.01 16.28
C CYS A 399 -7.84 -19.04 15.31
N ARG A 400 -8.46 -18.66 14.20
CA ARG A 400 -7.92 -17.61 13.29
C ARG A 400 -7.75 -16.29 14.01
N PHE A 401 -8.75 -15.84 14.76
CA PHE A 401 -8.69 -14.61 15.56
C PHE A 401 -7.59 -14.70 16.64
N THR A 402 -7.49 -15.82 17.35
CA THR A 402 -6.47 -16.06 18.39
C THR A 402 -5.07 -16.01 17.79
N ASN A 403 -4.82 -16.77 16.72
CA ASN A 403 -3.52 -16.84 16.08
C ASN A 403 -3.11 -15.47 15.52
N ARG A 404 -4.05 -14.76 14.88
CA ARG A 404 -3.76 -13.40 14.37
C ARG A 404 -3.50 -12.39 15.48
N TYR A 405 -4.20 -12.52 16.61
CA TYR A 405 -3.96 -11.70 17.80
C TYR A 405 -2.55 -11.96 18.36
N ASP A 406 -2.15 -13.22 18.48
CA ASP A 406 -0.80 -13.61 18.92
C ASP A 406 0.28 -13.17 17.92
N ASP A 407 0.06 -13.33 16.60
CA ASP A 407 0.95 -12.86 15.56
C ASP A 407 1.23 -11.35 15.71
N LEU A 408 0.18 -10.55 15.87
CA LEU A 408 0.32 -9.09 16.00
C LEU A 408 0.96 -8.66 17.33
N ILE A 409 0.70 -9.37 18.42
CA ILE A 409 1.42 -9.10 19.69
C ILE A 409 2.92 -9.46 19.57
N ASN A 410 3.24 -10.52 18.85
CA ASN A 410 4.61 -10.97 18.66
C ASN A 410 5.39 -10.10 17.67
N THR A 411 4.72 -9.28 16.86
CA THR A 411 5.33 -8.46 15.79
C THR A 411 4.94 -6.98 15.90
N THR A 412 3.75 -6.63 15.45
CA THR A 412 3.25 -5.25 15.29
C THR A 412 3.19 -4.49 16.62
N PHE A 413 2.69 -5.13 17.68
CA PHE A 413 2.58 -4.53 19.01
C PHE A 413 3.78 -4.81 19.91
N GLN A 414 4.75 -5.56 19.43
CA GLN A 414 6.00 -5.84 20.13
C GLN A 414 6.68 -4.51 20.51
N THR A 415 7.22 -4.44 21.74
CA THR A 415 7.69 -3.19 22.35
C THR A 415 8.66 -2.41 21.47
N ASP A 416 9.66 -3.08 20.87
CA ASP A 416 10.69 -2.42 20.08
C ASP A 416 10.13 -1.86 18.77
N HIS A 417 9.26 -2.63 18.10
CA HIS A 417 8.60 -2.16 16.86
C HIS A 417 7.66 -0.98 17.16
N PHE A 418 6.82 -1.08 18.17
CA PHE A 418 5.93 0.00 18.60
C PHE A 418 6.70 1.28 18.95
N ASN A 419 7.81 1.12 19.70
CA ASN A 419 8.66 2.23 20.06
C ASN A 419 9.32 2.86 18.83
N ALA A 420 9.79 2.07 17.87
CA ALA A 420 10.39 2.56 16.63
C ALA A 420 9.41 3.42 15.83
N VAL A 421 8.17 2.94 15.62
CA VAL A 421 7.11 3.69 14.94
C VAL A 421 6.77 5.00 15.66
N THR A 422 6.67 4.94 16.99
CA THR A 422 6.38 6.13 17.82
C THR A 422 7.53 7.14 17.80
N ASP A 423 8.78 6.66 17.84
CA ASP A 423 9.97 7.52 17.81
C ASP A 423 10.20 8.16 16.44
N GLU A 424 9.86 7.48 15.37
CA GLU A 424 9.85 8.05 14.03
C GLU A 424 8.91 9.27 13.96
N LEU A 425 7.63 9.10 14.35
CA LEU A 425 6.65 10.18 14.39
C LEU A 425 7.07 11.33 15.33
N LYS A 426 7.58 10.98 16.51
CA LYS A 426 8.12 11.98 17.44
C LYS A 426 9.23 12.81 16.79
N SER A 427 10.15 12.16 16.08
CA SER A 427 11.29 12.82 15.44
C SER A 427 10.85 13.78 14.34
N GLU A 428 9.79 13.48 13.62
CA GLU A 428 9.19 14.39 12.62
C GLU A 428 8.68 15.68 13.28
N LEU A 429 8.12 15.61 14.51
CA LEU A 429 7.47 16.73 15.17
C LEU A 429 8.43 17.57 16.04
N VAL A 430 9.52 16.97 16.53
CA VAL A 430 10.48 17.64 17.47
C VAL A 430 10.88 19.06 17.02
N PRO A 431 11.22 19.32 15.73
CA PRO A 431 11.61 20.66 15.33
C PRO A 431 10.50 21.71 15.44
N ALA A 432 9.24 21.31 15.29
CA ALA A 432 8.09 22.21 15.21
C ALA A 432 7.33 22.38 16.54
N ILE A 433 7.52 21.48 17.49
CA ILE A 433 6.79 21.50 18.77
C ILE A 433 7.04 22.77 19.61
N PRO A 434 8.27 23.32 19.72
CA PRO A 434 8.49 24.54 20.49
C PRO A 434 7.66 25.73 19.99
N ASP A 435 7.64 25.98 18.68
CA ASP A 435 6.90 27.10 18.09
C ASP A 435 5.39 26.86 18.17
N HIS A 436 4.96 25.61 17.99
CA HIS A 436 3.57 25.23 18.19
C HIS A 436 3.10 25.53 19.63
N ILE A 437 3.92 25.16 20.63
CA ILE A 437 3.62 25.45 22.03
C ILE A 437 3.61 26.96 22.28
N ALA A 438 4.58 27.69 21.74
CA ALA A 438 4.62 29.15 21.88
C ALA A 438 3.36 29.82 21.33
N ALA A 439 2.85 29.34 20.19
CA ALA A 439 1.64 29.88 19.59
C ALA A 439 0.34 29.59 20.37
N TRP A 440 0.23 28.41 21.00
CA TRP A 440 -1.06 27.91 21.51
C TRP A 440 -1.14 27.74 23.03
N ASN A 441 0.00 27.75 23.76
CA ASN A 441 0.04 27.47 25.20
C ASN A 441 -0.92 28.32 26.04
N SER A 442 -1.07 29.61 25.68
CA SER A 442 -1.98 30.53 26.43
C SER A 442 -3.46 30.17 26.31
N GLN A 443 -3.86 29.48 25.22
CA GLN A 443 -5.25 29.16 24.92
C GLN A 443 -5.59 27.68 25.24
N MET A 444 -4.63 26.77 25.17
CA MET A 444 -4.83 25.33 25.36
C MET A 444 -4.50 24.85 26.77
N GLY A 445 -4.13 25.77 27.69
CA GLY A 445 -3.72 25.44 29.07
C GLY A 445 -2.22 25.09 29.16
N PRO A 446 -1.70 24.70 30.34
CA PRO A 446 -0.28 24.51 30.57
C PRO A 446 0.25 23.31 29.77
N TYR A 447 0.68 23.58 28.55
CA TYR A 447 1.28 22.63 27.63
C TYR A 447 2.76 22.98 27.46
N SER A 448 3.65 22.04 27.69
CA SER A 448 5.10 22.24 27.60
C SER A 448 5.76 21.13 26.80
N TYR A 449 6.97 21.40 26.32
CA TYR A 449 7.78 20.40 25.62
C TYR A 449 7.98 19.13 26.49
N THR A 450 8.21 19.29 27.78
CA THR A 450 8.33 18.18 28.73
C THR A 450 7.02 17.40 28.85
N ASN A 451 5.86 18.07 28.93
CA ASN A 451 4.58 17.41 28.98
C ASN A 451 4.29 16.62 27.70
N TRP A 452 4.64 17.18 26.55
CA TRP A 452 4.54 16.47 25.28
C TRP A 452 5.41 15.21 25.25
N LEU A 453 6.70 15.30 25.64
CA LEU A 453 7.58 14.13 25.73
C LEU A 453 7.05 13.06 26.68
N ASN A 454 6.51 13.48 27.84
CA ASN A 454 5.94 12.56 28.81
C ASN A 454 4.70 11.85 28.23
N ALA A 455 3.85 12.56 27.48
CA ALA A 455 2.71 11.97 26.82
C ALA A 455 3.11 10.95 25.75
N VAL A 456 4.10 11.27 24.91
CA VAL A 456 4.68 10.31 23.93
C VAL A 456 5.26 9.08 24.63
N ASN A 457 6.00 9.24 25.72
CA ASN A 457 6.50 8.11 26.51
C ASN A 457 5.38 7.34 27.22
N GLY A 458 4.28 8.01 27.54
CA GLY A 458 3.09 7.41 28.15
C GLY A 458 2.47 6.32 27.27
N ILE A 459 2.28 6.58 25.98
CA ILE A 459 1.73 5.57 25.04
C ILE A 459 2.67 4.38 24.88
N LYS A 460 4.00 4.58 24.86
CA LYS A 460 4.98 3.49 24.82
C LYS A 460 4.90 2.61 26.09
N THR A 461 4.85 3.24 27.25
CA THR A 461 4.72 2.55 28.54
C THR A 461 3.42 1.78 28.64
N TYR A 462 2.33 2.37 28.13
CA TYR A 462 1.04 1.69 28.08
C TYR A 462 1.12 0.43 27.20
N ASN A 463 1.65 0.55 26.00
CA ASN A 463 1.80 -0.59 25.08
C ASN A 463 2.64 -1.71 25.69
N SER A 464 3.81 -1.42 26.26
CA SER A 464 4.67 -2.45 26.85
C SER A 464 3.98 -3.18 28.02
N SER A 465 3.17 -2.46 28.81
CA SER A 465 2.37 -3.06 29.89
C SER A 465 1.16 -3.82 29.36
N ARG A 466 0.61 -3.41 28.20
CA ARG A 466 -0.59 -4.01 27.58
C ARG A 466 -0.37 -5.40 27.05
N ILE A 467 0.83 -5.72 26.55
CA ILE A 467 1.15 -7.02 25.95
C ILE A 467 0.72 -8.20 26.84
N ALA A 468 1.14 -8.21 28.10
CA ALA A 468 0.82 -9.29 29.04
C ALA A 468 -0.68 -9.36 29.35
N THR A 469 -1.33 -8.21 29.58
CA THR A 469 -2.76 -8.16 29.88
C THR A 469 -3.62 -8.49 28.66
N ALA A 470 -3.17 -8.17 27.46
CA ALA A 470 -3.85 -8.55 26.22
C ALA A 470 -3.91 -10.07 26.04
N ARG A 471 -2.78 -10.76 26.25
CA ARG A 471 -2.73 -12.23 26.23
C ARG A 471 -3.62 -12.85 27.30
N GLN A 472 -3.62 -12.26 28.50
CA GLN A 472 -4.50 -12.72 29.58
C GLN A 472 -5.98 -12.56 29.21
N HIS A 473 -6.38 -11.40 28.63
CA HIS A 473 -7.74 -11.14 28.21
C HIS A 473 -8.17 -12.09 27.09
N LEU A 474 -7.30 -12.34 26.10
CA LEU A 474 -7.56 -13.29 25.01
C LEU A 474 -7.84 -14.68 25.57
N ASN A 475 -6.98 -15.16 26.49
CA ASN A 475 -7.17 -16.45 27.16
C ASN A 475 -8.50 -16.53 27.95
N GLN A 476 -8.84 -15.48 28.68
CA GLN A 476 -10.08 -15.43 29.49
C GLN A 476 -11.32 -15.41 28.60
N SER A 477 -11.38 -14.53 27.60
CA SER A 477 -12.56 -14.36 26.75
C SER A 477 -12.86 -15.57 25.87
N LEU A 478 -11.82 -16.29 25.44
CA LEU A 478 -11.96 -17.40 24.49
C LEU A 478 -11.75 -18.77 25.12
N SER A 479 -11.51 -18.84 26.44
CA SER A 479 -11.26 -20.11 27.17
C SER A 479 -10.17 -20.94 26.53
N LEU A 480 -9.01 -20.30 26.25
CA LEU A 480 -7.86 -20.94 25.63
C LEU A 480 -7.03 -21.69 26.66
N GLN A 481 -6.14 -22.59 26.18
CA GLN A 481 -5.10 -23.18 27.00
C GLN A 481 -3.94 -22.18 27.21
N GLY A 482 -3.02 -22.51 28.14
CA GLY A 482 -1.94 -21.61 28.52
C GLY A 482 -1.04 -21.17 27.35
N GLN A 483 -0.25 -20.14 27.62
CA GLN A 483 0.71 -19.57 26.66
C GLN A 483 1.93 -20.48 26.52
N LEU A 484 2.36 -20.72 25.30
CA LEU A 484 3.47 -21.61 24.92
C LEU A 484 4.40 -20.84 23.97
N THR A 485 5.70 -21.09 24.10
CA THR A 485 6.69 -20.51 23.17
C THR A 485 6.83 -21.40 21.94
N VAL A 486 6.87 -20.76 20.78
CA VAL A 486 7.24 -21.37 19.50
C VAL A 486 8.56 -20.75 19.04
N ASP A 487 9.62 -21.58 19.01
CA ASP A 487 10.92 -21.19 18.47
C ASP A 487 10.99 -21.58 16.99
N LEU A 488 11.38 -20.66 16.12
CA LEU A 488 11.51 -20.90 14.68
C LEU A 488 12.96 -20.73 14.24
N ASP A 489 13.41 -21.66 13.38
CA ASP A 489 14.70 -21.54 12.71
C ASP A 489 14.69 -22.27 11.36
N VAL A 490 15.75 -22.09 10.59
CA VAL A 490 16.01 -22.79 9.33
C VAL A 490 17.42 -23.38 9.32
N PHE A 491 17.59 -24.51 8.69
CA PHE A 491 18.91 -25.10 8.49
C PHE A 491 19.13 -25.51 7.03
N PRO A 492 20.24 -25.06 6.39
CA PRO A 492 21.20 -24.02 6.82
C PRO A 492 20.55 -22.62 6.98
N SER A 493 21.15 -21.74 7.76
CA SER A 493 20.55 -20.43 8.15
C SER A 493 20.21 -19.48 7.00
N THR A 494 20.74 -19.71 5.80
CA THR A 494 20.47 -18.91 4.58
C THR A 494 19.56 -19.62 3.59
N ALA A 495 19.11 -20.84 3.93
CA ALA A 495 18.48 -21.74 2.95
C ALA A 495 16.99 -21.46 2.71
N GLY A 496 16.36 -20.63 3.53
CA GLY A 496 14.93 -20.35 3.39
C GLY A 496 14.37 -19.46 4.48
N HIS A 497 13.05 -19.40 4.52
CA HIS A 497 12.25 -18.69 5.51
C HIS A 497 11.17 -19.61 6.04
N VAL A 498 10.58 -19.24 7.18
CA VAL A 498 9.38 -19.87 7.71
C VAL A 498 8.27 -18.84 7.81
N LYS A 499 7.14 -19.11 7.18
CA LYS A 499 5.90 -18.39 7.44
C LYS A 499 5.16 -19.10 8.57
N LEU A 500 4.83 -18.38 9.65
CA LEU A 500 4.02 -18.89 10.76
C LEU A 500 2.68 -18.16 10.77
N ASN A 501 1.58 -18.86 10.58
CA ASN A 501 0.24 -18.28 10.39
C ASN A 501 0.25 -17.15 9.35
N SER A 502 0.19 -15.88 9.81
CA SER A 502 0.16 -14.70 8.96
C SER A 502 1.49 -13.93 8.90
N ILE A 503 2.51 -14.33 9.63
CA ILE A 503 3.79 -13.63 9.74
C ILE A 503 4.95 -14.40 9.12
N MET A 504 6.00 -13.68 8.73
CA MET A 504 7.28 -14.23 8.26
C MET A 504 8.42 -13.47 8.96
N PRO A 505 8.77 -13.89 10.19
CA PRO A 505 9.76 -13.19 10.98
C PRO A 505 11.19 -13.43 10.48
N GLU A 506 12.11 -12.53 10.84
CA GLU A 506 13.55 -12.75 10.71
C GLU A 506 14.01 -13.88 11.64
N LEU A 507 14.78 -14.83 11.11
CA LEU A 507 15.20 -16.03 11.84
C LEU A 507 16.65 -15.94 12.35
N PRO A 508 16.99 -16.54 13.50
CA PRO A 508 16.11 -17.29 14.43
C PRO A 508 15.13 -16.38 15.18
N TRP A 509 13.93 -16.90 15.49
CA TRP A 509 12.86 -16.12 16.12
C TRP A 509 12.09 -16.95 17.14
N ASP A 510 11.55 -16.30 18.16
CA ASP A 510 10.61 -16.89 19.10
C ASP A 510 9.36 -16.02 19.29
N GLY A 511 8.23 -16.67 19.54
CA GLY A 511 6.96 -16.02 19.80
C GLY A 511 6.09 -16.82 20.77
N VAL A 512 5.14 -16.13 21.39
CA VAL A 512 4.22 -16.74 22.36
C VAL A 512 2.85 -16.92 21.71
N TYR A 513 2.30 -18.12 21.79
CA TYR A 513 1.00 -18.53 21.24
C TYR A 513 0.14 -19.24 22.28
N HIS A 514 -1.17 -19.23 22.08
CA HIS A 514 -2.10 -19.95 22.96
C HIS A 514 -2.30 -21.40 22.48
N GLY A 515 -2.23 -22.34 23.42
CA GLY A 515 -2.18 -23.79 23.13
C GLY A 515 -3.47 -24.42 22.59
N ALA A 516 -4.62 -23.76 22.64
CA ALA A 516 -5.89 -24.35 22.17
C ALA A 516 -6.05 -24.33 20.65
N CYS A 517 -5.27 -23.48 19.96
CA CYS A 517 -5.34 -23.31 18.52
C CYS A 517 -4.07 -23.80 17.85
N PRO A 518 -4.16 -24.66 16.83
CA PRO A 518 -2.97 -25.08 16.09
C PRO A 518 -2.38 -23.89 15.33
N VAL A 519 -1.05 -23.86 15.21
CA VAL A 519 -0.34 -22.90 14.39
C VAL A 519 0.02 -23.51 13.04
N ALA A 520 -0.15 -22.76 11.97
CA ALA A 520 0.24 -23.17 10.63
C ALA A 520 1.66 -22.69 10.31
N ALA A 521 2.58 -23.63 10.00
CA ALA A 521 3.94 -23.32 9.60
C ALA A 521 4.18 -23.75 8.15
N GLN A 522 4.78 -22.88 7.34
CA GLN A 522 5.17 -23.16 5.96
C GLN A 522 6.65 -22.83 5.75
N ALA A 523 7.39 -23.83 5.28
CA ALA A 523 8.79 -23.66 4.87
C ALA A 523 8.86 -23.11 3.44
N ILE A 524 9.60 -22.02 3.25
CA ILE A 524 9.76 -21.32 1.97
C ILE A 524 11.23 -21.36 1.60
N PRO A 525 11.65 -22.15 0.61
CA PRO A 525 13.05 -22.26 0.23
C PRO A 525 13.56 -20.98 -0.44
N SER A 526 14.79 -20.58 -0.12
CA SER A 526 15.55 -19.59 -0.88
C SER A 526 16.04 -20.19 -2.20
N ARG A 527 16.41 -19.30 -3.14
CA ARG A 527 16.94 -19.76 -4.43
C ARG A 527 18.15 -20.69 -4.26
N GLY A 528 18.10 -21.83 -4.92
CA GLY A 528 19.15 -22.86 -4.87
C GLY A 528 18.95 -23.93 -3.79
N PHE A 529 17.84 -23.87 -3.07
CA PHE A 529 17.48 -24.83 -2.05
C PHE A 529 16.11 -25.46 -2.29
N LEU A 530 15.93 -26.66 -1.75
CA LEU A 530 14.65 -27.39 -1.66
C LEU A 530 14.36 -27.72 -0.20
N PHE A 531 13.08 -27.64 0.17
CA PHE A 531 12.66 -28.10 1.48
C PHE A 531 12.89 -29.61 1.59
N SER A 532 13.48 -30.04 2.72
CA SER A 532 13.78 -31.45 3.01
C SER A 532 12.79 -32.02 4.00
N HIS A 533 12.78 -31.50 5.21
CA HIS A 533 11.89 -31.95 6.28
C HIS A 533 11.82 -30.96 7.43
N TRP A 534 10.84 -31.12 8.30
CA TRP A 534 10.76 -30.42 9.57
C TRP A 534 11.49 -31.17 10.66
N TYR A 535 12.35 -30.50 11.43
CA TYR A 535 12.69 -30.90 12.77
C TYR A 535 11.72 -30.24 13.75
N SER A 536 11.12 -31.03 14.66
CA SER A 536 10.21 -30.49 15.66
C SER A 536 10.36 -31.22 16.99
N THR A 537 10.30 -30.47 18.10
CA THR A 537 10.20 -31.06 19.45
C THR A 537 8.78 -31.55 19.75
N ALA A 538 7.76 -31.09 18.99
CA ALA A 538 6.40 -31.59 19.11
C ALA A 538 6.18 -32.86 18.26
N THR A 539 5.80 -33.95 18.90
CA THR A 539 5.40 -35.17 18.19
C THR A 539 3.95 -35.06 17.71
N PRO A 540 3.58 -35.40 16.46
CA PRO A 540 4.34 -36.21 15.49
C PRO A 540 5.07 -35.40 14.40
N TYR A 541 5.33 -34.11 14.58
CA TYR A 541 5.80 -33.19 13.52
C TYR A 541 7.30 -33.27 13.22
N ASN A 542 8.04 -34.20 13.86
CA ASN A 542 9.45 -34.43 13.55
C ASN A 542 9.61 -35.31 12.30
N ASN A 543 10.52 -34.93 11.39
CA ASN A 543 10.77 -35.57 10.10
C ASN A 543 9.57 -35.57 9.13
N VAL A 544 8.65 -34.60 9.24
CA VAL A 544 7.56 -34.40 8.28
C VAL A 544 8.11 -33.81 6.98
N LEU A 545 7.74 -34.41 5.83
CA LEU A 545 8.25 -34.04 4.50
C LEU A 545 7.35 -33.02 3.74
N GLN A 546 6.17 -32.69 4.27
CA GLN A 546 5.33 -31.62 3.73
C GLN A 546 5.90 -30.27 4.16
N ASP A 547 6.03 -29.35 3.22
CA ASP A 547 6.50 -27.97 3.47
C ASP A 547 5.56 -27.17 4.36
N SER A 548 4.29 -27.53 4.38
CA SER A 548 3.23 -26.90 5.17
C SER A 548 2.66 -27.87 6.19
N ILE A 549 2.64 -27.46 7.47
CA ILE A 549 2.14 -28.25 8.61
C ILE A 549 1.25 -27.42 9.52
N GLU A 550 0.27 -28.05 10.15
CA GLU A 550 -0.50 -27.48 11.27
C GLU A 550 -0.06 -28.15 12.56
N VAL A 551 0.49 -27.38 13.49
CA VAL A 551 1.08 -27.88 14.73
C VAL A 551 0.17 -27.57 15.91
N ALA A 552 -0.38 -28.63 16.52
CA ALA A 552 -1.13 -28.49 17.77
C ALA A 552 -0.14 -28.30 18.95
N LEU A 553 -0.20 -27.14 19.57
CA LEU A 553 0.69 -26.78 20.65
C LEU A 553 0.20 -27.37 21.98
N SER A 554 0.99 -28.24 22.60
CA SER A 554 0.75 -28.81 23.93
C SER A 554 1.88 -28.51 24.93
N ALA A 555 3.01 -28.05 24.45
CA ALA A 555 4.20 -27.62 25.18
C ALA A 555 4.97 -26.58 24.35
N ASN A 556 5.96 -25.93 24.94
CA ASN A 556 6.92 -25.11 24.18
C ASN A 556 7.52 -25.96 23.06
N THR A 557 7.53 -25.39 21.85
CA THR A 557 7.80 -26.14 20.62
C THR A 557 8.87 -25.43 19.80
N THR A 558 9.88 -26.17 19.39
CA THR A 558 10.88 -25.73 18.41
C THR A 558 10.51 -26.32 17.05
N LEU A 559 10.50 -25.50 16.01
CA LEU A 559 10.30 -25.86 14.61
C LEU A 559 11.50 -25.36 13.81
N VAL A 560 12.23 -26.29 13.18
CA VAL A 560 13.32 -25.96 12.27
C VAL A 560 13.02 -26.54 10.89
N ALA A 561 12.92 -25.69 9.89
CA ALA A 561 12.78 -26.12 8.51
C ALA A 561 14.18 -26.48 7.95
N HIS A 562 14.37 -27.75 7.58
CA HIS A 562 15.60 -28.24 6.95
C HIS A 562 15.47 -28.12 5.43
N PHE A 563 16.52 -27.59 4.81
CA PHE A 563 16.63 -27.46 3.37
C PHE A 563 17.93 -28.12 2.88
N ASP A 564 17.86 -28.73 1.72
CA ASP A 564 19.01 -29.26 1.01
C ASP A 564 19.31 -28.40 -0.22
N THR A 565 20.58 -28.32 -0.63
CA THR A 565 20.91 -27.63 -1.88
C THR A 565 20.34 -28.41 -3.06
N CYS A 566 19.83 -27.72 -4.07
CA CYS A 566 19.27 -28.34 -5.27
C CYS A 566 20.22 -29.35 -5.90
N LYS A 567 21.53 -29.04 -5.95
CA LYS A 567 22.56 -29.91 -6.49
C LYS A 567 22.76 -31.21 -5.70
N ASN A 568 22.45 -31.24 -4.43
CA ASN A 568 22.55 -32.48 -3.61
C ASN A 568 21.34 -33.41 -3.77
N VAL A 569 20.23 -32.87 -4.32
CA VAL A 569 18.98 -33.62 -4.45
C VAL A 569 18.66 -33.95 -5.90
N VAL A 570 18.99 -33.08 -6.83
CA VAL A 570 18.67 -33.23 -8.26
C VAL A 570 19.90 -32.96 -9.09
N ASP A 571 20.25 -33.91 -9.95
CA ASP A 571 21.30 -33.75 -10.95
C ASP A 571 20.71 -33.47 -12.32
N ALA A 572 21.28 -32.48 -13.04
CA ALA A 572 21.02 -32.29 -14.45
C ALA A 572 21.92 -33.23 -15.26
N THR A 573 21.33 -34.02 -16.15
CA THR A 573 22.03 -34.95 -16.97
C THR A 573 21.76 -34.70 -18.47
N ILE A 574 22.73 -35.04 -19.31
CA ILE A 574 22.58 -35.00 -20.77
C ILE A 574 22.62 -36.44 -21.26
N GLU A 575 21.54 -36.90 -21.85
CA GLU A 575 21.45 -38.22 -22.48
C GLU A 575 21.61 -38.06 -23.96
N GLN A 576 22.58 -38.80 -24.53
CA GLN A 576 22.78 -38.84 -25.97
C GLN A 576 22.17 -40.11 -26.59
N SER A 577 21.38 -39.93 -27.61
CA SER A 577 20.90 -41.03 -28.46
C SER A 577 21.01 -40.65 -29.91
N GLU A 578 21.62 -41.52 -30.75
CA GLU A 578 21.91 -41.33 -32.18
C GLU A 578 22.11 -39.88 -32.65
N ARG A 579 21.02 -39.13 -32.88
CA ARG A 579 21.01 -37.74 -33.38
C ARG A 579 20.36 -36.73 -32.42
N MET A 580 20.33 -37.03 -31.16
CA MET A 580 19.69 -36.18 -30.15
C MET A 580 20.52 -36.07 -28.87
N LEU A 581 20.48 -34.89 -28.27
CA LEU A 581 20.77 -34.69 -26.86
C LEU A 581 19.46 -34.39 -26.15
N LYS A 582 19.17 -35.15 -25.11
CA LYS A 582 17.98 -35.00 -24.31
C LYS A 582 18.33 -34.52 -22.90
N ALA A 583 17.59 -33.53 -22.41
CA ALA A 583 17.67 -33.09 -21.02
C ALA A 583 17.13 -34.19 -20.10
N GLY A 584 17.92 -34.56 -19.10
CA GLY A 584 17.54 -35.50 -18.05
C GLY A 584 17.69 -34.87 -16.67
N VAL A 585 16.89 -35.36 -15.72
CA VAL A 585 16.96 -35.05 -14.29
C VAL A 585 16.98 -36.34 -13.50
N SER A 586 17.74 -36.38 -12.42
CA SER A 586 17.87 -37.60 -11.59
C SER A 586 16.58 -37.99 -10.88
N ILE A 587 15.69 -37.00 -10.61
CA ILE A 587 14.33 -37.22 -10.08
C ILE A 587 13.32 -36.39 -10.89
N ALA A 588 12.05 -36.79 -10.90
CA ALA A 588 11.01 -36.04 -11.59
C ALA A 588 10.80 -34.67 -10.93
N VAL A 589 10.85 -33.60 -11.73
CA VAL A 589 10.63 -32.22 -11.33
C VAL A 589 9.40 -31.65 -12.06
N TYR A 590 8.73 -30.68 -11.44
CA TYR A 590 7.52 -30.08 -12.02
C TYR A 590 7.87 -28.86 -12.87
N ASN A 591 7.29 -28.77 -14.07
CA ASN A 591 7.44 -27.66 -15.02
C ASN A 591 8.88 -27.14 -15.22
N PRO A 592 9.87 -28.00 -15.56
CA PRO A 592 11.24 -27.56 -15.77
C PRO A 592 11.35 -26.68 -17.03
N SER A 593 12.19 -25.67 -16.98
CA SER A 593 12.68 -24.92 -18.14
C SER A 593 14.13 -25.26 -18.40
N TYR A 594 14.54 -25.21 -19.66
CA TYR A 594 15.84 -25.65 -20.11
C TYR A 594 16.60 -24.53 -20.80
N GLU A 595 17.92 -24.52 -20.66
CA GLU A 595 18.82 -23.69 -21.47
C GLU A 595 20.06 -24.53 -21.84
N TRP A 596 20.29 -24.71 -23.14
CA TRP A 596 21.44 -25.42 -23.65
C TRP A 596 22.51 -24.44 -24.07
N LEU A 597 23.71 -24.63 -23.57
CA LEU A 597 24.89 -23.89 -23.95
C LEU A 597 25.77 -24.79 -24.85
N TYR A 598 26.13 -24.32 -26.01
CA TYR A 598 27.10 -24.93 -26.90
C TYR A 598 28.35 -24.05 -26.94
N ASN A 599 29.50 -24.62 -26.54
CA ASN A 599 30.74 -23.84 -26.35
C ASN A 599 30.55 -22.52 -25.62
N GLY A 600 29.70 -22.54 -24.54
CA GLY A 600 29.36 -21.37 -23.72
C GLY A 600 28.30 -20.43 -24.33
N THR A 601 27.76 -20.70 -25.52
CA THR A 601 26.72 -19.88 -26.15
C THR A 601 25.35 -20.57 -26.05
N LEU A 602 24.29 -19.83 -25.63
CA LEU A 602 22.92 -20.34 -25.59
C LEU A 602 22.41 -20.66 -26.99
N VAL A 603 22.01 -21.92 -27.24
CA VAL A 603 21.60 -22.42 -28.56
C VAL A 603 20.17 -23.00 -28.58
N SER A 604 19.61 -23.40 -27.45
CA SER A 604 18.22 -23.90 -27.38
C SER A 604 17.65 -23.79 -25.97
N THR A 605 16.29 -23.68 -25.87
CA THR A 605 15.51 -23.76 -24.64
C THR A 605 14.56 -24.97 -24.63
N ASP A 606 14.66 -25.85 -25.64
CA ASP A 606 13.86 -27.07 -25.72
C ASP A 606 14.42 -28.18 -24.82
N SER A 607 13.61 -29.17 -24.48
CA SER A 607 14.06 -30.34 -23.72
C SER A 607 15.00 -31.28 -24.54
N VAL A 608 15.10 -31.05 -25.84
CA VAL A 608 15.91 -31.92 -26.77
C VAL A 608 16.63 -31.06 -27.81
N ILE A 609 17.89 -31.35 -28.06
CA ILE A 609 18.64 -30.87 -29.23
C ILE A 609 18.71 -31.97 -30.27
N TYR A 610 18.35 -31.65 -31.49
CA TYR A 610 18.51 -32.57 -32.65
C TYR A 610 19.74 -32.23 -33.45
N ASN A 611 20.42 -33.26 -33.94
CA ASN A 611 21.65 -33.17 -34.72
C ASN A 611 22.72 -32.27 -34.09
N PRO A 612 23.15 -32.61 -32.86
CA PRO A 612 24.16 -31.79 -32.17
C PRO A 612 25.46 -31.76 -32.97
N LEU A 613 26.11 -30.60 -32.99
CA LEU A 613 27.45 -30.42 -33.52
C LEU A 613 28.49 -31.02 -32.58
N ASP A 614 29.69 -31.36 -33.11
CA ASP A 614 30.82 -31.71 -32.25
C ASP A 614 31.25 -30.50 -31.44
N GLY A 615 31.38 -30.70 -30.11
CA GLY A 615 31.77 -29.65 -29.18
C GLY A 615 31.21 -29.87 -27.76
N ASP A 616 31.36 -28.83 -26.96
CA ASP A 616 31.02 -28.86 -25.54
C ASP A 616 29.59 -28.37 -25.28
N TYR A 617 28.79 -29.22 -24.63
CA TYR A 617 27.42 -28.90 -24.23
C TYR A 617 27.30 -28.83 -22.73
N GLN A 618 26.56 -27.82 -22.25
CA GLN A 618 26.10 -27.73 -20.88
C GLN A 618 24.59 -27.47 -20.87
N LEU A 619 23.90 -28.04 -19.92
CA LEU A 619 22.48 -27.92 -19.76
C LEU A 619 22.17 -27.22 -18.42
N MET A 620 21.49 -26.12 -18.49
CA MET A 620 20.91 -25.44 -17.32
C MET A 620 19.42 -25.84 -17.22
N ILE A 621 19.00 -26.29 -16.08
CA ILE A 621 17.60 -26.61 -15.78
C ILE A 621 17.12 -25.76 -14.61
N ARG A 622 15.98 -25.09 -14.78
CA ARG A 622 15.31 -24.32 -13.71
C ARG A 622 13.94 -24.91 -13.42
N PHE A 623 13.63 -25.08 -12.16
CA PHE A 623 12.33 -25.53 -11.66
C PHE A 623 12.18 -25.05 -10.20
N ASP A 624 10.96 -24.63 -9.81
CA ASP A 624 10.70 -24.05 -8.49
C ASP A 624 11.74 -22.97 -8.11
N SER A 625 12.44 -23.14 -6.98
CA SER A 625 13.54 -22.27 -6.53
C SER A 625 14.91 -22.72 -7.04
N CYS A 626 15.00 -23.81 -7.82
CA CYS A 626 16.24 -24.45 -8.24
C CYS A 626 16.74 -23.96 -9.59
N GLU A 627 18.08 -23.85 -9.66
CA GLU A 627 18.84 -23.72 -10.89
C GLU A 627 20.00 -24.71 -10.80
N ILE A 628 20.02 -25.72 -11.67
CA ILE A 628 21.05 -26.75 -11.70
C ILE A 628 21.69 -26.80 -13.08
N GLN A 629 22.98 -27.06 -13.11
CA GLN A 629 23.76 -27.15 -14.34
C GLN A 629 24.37 -28.53 -14.44
N SER A 630 24.31 -29.13 -15.64
CA SER A 630 25.01 -30.41 -15.93
C SER A 630 26.52 -30.24 -15.92
N GLU A 631 27.24 -31.31 -15.70
CA GLU A 631 28.63 -31.40 -16.15
C GLU A 631 28.73 -31.14 -17.67
N THR A 632 29.91 -30.73 -18.13
CA THR A 632 30.14 -30.53 -19.56
C THR A 632 30.06 -31.87 -20.30
N PHE A 633 29.19 -31.96 -21.27
CA PHE A 633 29.02 -33.12 -22.14
C PHE A 633 29.67 -32.86 -23.49
N ILE A 634 30.63 -33.71 -23.88
CA ILE A 634 31.39 -33.56 -25.12
C ILE A 634 30.78 -34.44 -26.21
N VAL A 635 30.35 -33.82 -27.30
CA VAL A 635 29.90 -34.52 -28.52
C VAL A 635 31.05 -34.64 -29.48
N ASN A 636 31.37 -35.87 -29.92
CA ASN A 636 32.44 -36.22 -30.85
C ASN A 636 31.92 -37.29 -31.81
N GLN A 637 30.97 -36.95 -32.68
CA GLN A 637 30.33 -37.94 -33.56
C GLN A 637 30.49 -37.64 -35.04
N GLY A 638 31.21 -36.57 -35.41
CA GLY A 638 31.27 -36.05 -36.74
C GLY A 638 30.03 -35.26 -37.15
N ASP A 639 30.14 -34.52 -38.25
CA ASP A 639 29.07 -33.62 -38.72
C ASP A 639 27.81 -34.42 -39.16
N TYR A 640 26.74 -34.35 -38.41
CA TYR A 640 25.48 -35.00 -38.73
C TYR A 640 24.65 -34.24 -39.79
N GLY A 641 25.00 -33.02 -40.12
CA GLY A 641 24.33 -32.23 -41.14
C GLY A 641 22.84 -31.97 -40.82
N ILE A 642 22.03 -32.01 -41.85
CA ILE A 642 20.61 -31.70 -41.78
C ILE A 642 19.78 -32.98 -41.57
N HIS A 643 18.80 -32.94 -40.66
CA HIS A 643 17.81 -34.00 -40.52
C HIS A 643 16.52 -33.62 -41.27
N LEU A 644 16.15 -34.44 -42.26
CA LEU A 644 14.95 -34.27 -43.09
C LEU A 644 14.00 -35.43 -42.86
N PHE A 645 12.76 -35.11 -42.43
CA PHE A 645 11.74 -36.15 -42.15
C PHE A 645 10.32 -35.62 -42.35
N PRO A 646 9.33 -36.49 -42.68
CA PRO A 646 9.59 -37.84 -43.15
C PRO A 646 10.37 -37.84 -44.48
N ASN A 647 11.14 -38.88 -44.72
CA ASN A 647 11.80 -39.06 -45.99
C ASN A 647 11.70 -40.54 -46.37
N PRO A 648 10.86 -40.93 -47.33
CA PRO A 648 10.09 -40.07 -48.24
C PRO A 648 9.02 -39.18 -47.54
N ALA A 649 8.82 -37.96 -48.12
CA ALA A 649 7.79 -37.02 -47.70
C ALA A 649 6.59 -37.07 -48.67
N VAL A 650 5.41 -36.64 -48.18
CA VAL A 650 4.17 -36.55 -48.99
C VAL A 650 3.78 -35.09 -49.20
N ASP A 651 3.29 -34.42 -48.14
CA ASP A 651 2.79 -33.05 -48.21
C ASP A 651 3.66 -32.05 -47.44
N ALA A 652 4.41 -32.53 -46.45
CA ALA A 652 5.26 -31.68 -45.61
C ALA A 652 6.64 -32.31 -45.37
N LEU A 653 7.68 -31.48 -45.36
CA LEU A 653 9.04 -31.84 -45.01
C LEU A 653 9.50 -31.06 -43.78
N ASN A 654 9.81 -31.76 -42.71
CA ASN A 654 10.42 -31.16 -41.53
C ASN A 654 11.95 -31.09 -41.71
N ILE A 655 12.52 -29.98 -41.34
CA ILE A 655 13.94 -29.69 -41.36
C ILE A 655 14.43 -29.39 -39.97
N GLN A 656 15.45 -30.12 -39.51
CA GLN A 656 16.03 -29.90 -38.17
C GLN A 656 17.57 -29.90 -38.31
N PHE A 657 18.21 -28.91 -37.69
CA PHE A 657 19.66 -28.81 -37.51
C PHE A 657 20.00 -27.78 -36.44
N LEU A 658 21.26 -27.73 -36.00
CA LEU A 658 21.76 -26.76 -35.02
C LEU A 658 22.72 -25.78 -35.70
N MET A 659 22.51 -24.48 -35.48
CA MET A 659 23.43 -23.40 -35.80
C MET A 659 24.25 -23.02 -34.60
N GLY A 660 25.54 -23.26 -34.59
CA GLY A 660 26.44 -22.98 -33.48
C GLY A 660 26.95 -21.53 -33.41
N GLN A 661 26.72 -20.74 -34.48
CA GLN A 661 27.13 -19.33 -34.56
C GLN A 661 26.00 -18.49 -35.18
N GLN A 662 25.93 -17.21 -34.80
CA GLN A 662 24.90 -16.31 -35.32
C GLN A 662 25.25 -15.84 -36.73
N GLU A 663 24.52 -16.32 -37.74
CA GLU A 663 24.73 -16.01 -39.14
C GLU A 663 23.41 -15.82 -39.90
N ASN A 664 23.50 -15.20 -41.07
CA ASN A 664 22.42 -15.21 -42.05
C ASN A 664 22.41 -16.57 -42.76
N MET A 665 21.22 -17.11 -42.97
CA MET A 665 21.02 -18.45 -43.47
C MET A 665 19.99 -18.43 -44.61
N THR A 666 20.36 -19.05 -45.75
CA THR A 666 19.46 -19.25 -46.89
C THR A 666 19.18 -20.74 -47.08
N LEU A 667 17.92 -21.13 -47.11
CA LEU A 667 17.45 -22.46 -47.42
C LEU A 667 16.92 -22.47 -48.85
N GLY A 668 17.46 -23.33 -49.71
CA GLY A 668 16.99 -23.51 -51.07
C GLY A 668 16.70 -24.98 -51.38
N ILE A 669 15.56 -25.28 -52.02
CA ILE A 669 15.22 -26.62 -52.52
C ILE A 669 15.42 -26.65 -54.04
N TYR A 670 16.13 -27.66 -54.51
CA TYR A 670 16.50 -27.84 -55.92
C TYR A 670 15.96 -29.18 -56.42
N ASN A 671 15.47 -29.19 -57.65
CA ASN A 671 15.06 -30.43 -58.35
C ASN A 671 16.27 -31.20 -58.88
N THR A 672 16.03 -32.36 -59.51
CA THR A 672 17.06 -33.20 -60.13
C THR A 672 17.80 -32.55 -61.30
N ALA A 673 17.25 -31.52 -61.95
CA ALA A 673 17.89 -30.71 -62.97
C ALA A 673 18.73 -29.55 -62.36
N GLY A 674 18.84 -29.43 -61.06
CA GLY A 674 19.56 -28.35 -60.33
C GLY A 674 18.87 -27.01 -60.37
N GLN A 675 17.58 -26.95 -60.70
CA GLN A 675 16.78 -25.72 -60.69
C GLN A 675 16.22 -25.48 -59.29
N LEU A 676 16.31 -24.22 -58.80
CA LEU A 676 15.73 -23.78 -57.54
C LEU A 676 14.18 -23.79 -57.65
N VAL A 677 13.51 -24.52 -56.77
CA VAL A 677 12.05 -24.64 -56.74
C VAL A 677 11.44 -23.92 -55.58
N TRP A 678 12.21 -23.66 -54.52
CA TRP A 678 11.79 -22.94 -53.37
C TRP A 678 13.00 -22.35 -52.61
N GLU A 679 12.85 -21.16 -52.03
CA GLU A 679 13.90 -20.51 -51.24
C GLU A 679 13.30 -19.65 -50.12
N THR A 680 14.02 -19.59 -49.00
CA THR A 680 13.76 -18.65 -47.89
C THR A 680 15.07 -18.28 -47.21
N THR A 681 15.08 -17.09 -46.53
CA THR A 681 16.27 -16.59 -45.86
C THR A 681 15.89 -16.14 -44.43
N TYR A 682 16.77 -16.47 -43.50
CA TYR A 682 16.68 -16.07 -42.10
C TYR A 682 17.89 -15.21 -41.75
N SER A 683 17.64 -14.05 -41.12
CA SER A 683 18.72 -13.14 -40.74
C SER A 683 19.10 -13.37 -39.27
N HIS A 684 20.43 -13.37 -39.01
CA HIS A 684 20.99 -13.44 -37.66
C HIS A 684 20.48 -14.63 -36.84
N PHE A 685 20.35 -15.81 -37.46
CA PHE A 685 19.88 -17.02 -36.78
C PHE A 685 21.01 -17.67 -35.96
N LEU A 686 20.68 -18.14 -34.78
CA LEU A 686 21.55 -18.93 -33.89
C LEU A 686 20.66 -19.96 -33.18
N GLY A 687 21.18 -21.15 -32.93
CA GLY A 687 20.49 -22.17 -32.14
C GLY A 687 19.84 -23.24 -33.00
N GLN A 688 18.90 -23.95 -32.39
CA GLN A 688 18.20 -25.07 -33.03
C GLN A 688 17.17 -24.56 -34.06
N PHE A 689 17.28 -25.02 -35.28
CA PHE A 689 16.33 -24.78 -36.34
C PHE A 689 15.38 -25.96 -36.48
N ASN A 690 14.09 -25.68 -36.41
CA ASN A 690 13.04 -26.68 -36.59
C ASN A 690 11.86 -26.02 -37.33
N THR A 691 11.65 -26.44 -38.60
CA THR A 691 10.55 -25.91 -39.39
C THR A 691 9.96 -27.00 -40.28
N ALA A 692 8.69 -26.86 -40.66
CA ALA A 692 8.02 -27.67 -41.66
C ALA A 692 7.80 -26.84 -42.92
N ILE A 693 8.16 -27.38 -44.05
CA ILE A 693 7.91 -26.80 -45.37
C ILE A 693 6.76 -27.58 -46.03
N ASP A 694 5.75 -26.86 -46.51
CA ASP A 694 4.73 -27.42 -47.38
C ASP A 694 5.31 -27.73 -48.75
N VAL A 695 5.38 -29.01 -49.09
CA VAL A 695 5.91 -29.53 -50.37
C VAL A 695 4.81 -30.21 -51.22
N SER A 696 3.55 -30.05 -50.81
CA SER A 696 2.38 -30.68 -51.47
C SER A 696 2.24 -30.26 -52.95
N SER A 697 2.67 -29.02 -53.26
CA SER A 697 2.63 -28.48 -54.64
C SER A 697 3.80 -28.90 -55.54
N PHE A 698 4.83 -29.60 -55.01
CA PHE A 698 6.02 -29.99 -55.78
C PHE A 698 5.73 -31.28 -56.53
N ALA A 699 6.37 -31.45 -57.70
CA ALA A 699 6.29 -32.69 -58.42
C ALA A 699 6.88 -33.87 -57.61
N ARG A 700 6.36 -35.07 -57.75
CA ARG A 700 6.90 -36.26 -57.08
C ARG A 700 8.22 -36.67 -57.73
N ASP A 701 9.33 -36.41 -57.06
CA ASP A 701 10.68 -36.62 -57.54
C ASP A 701 11.69 -36.58 -56.36
N LEU A 702 12.97 -36.75 -56.66
CA LEU A 702 14.08 -36.52 -55.73
C LEU A 702 14.44 -35.03 -55.71
N TYR A 703 14.60 -34.49 -54.53
CA TYR A 703 15.00 -33.09 -54.29
C TYR A 703 16.26 -33.00 -53.43
N MET A 704 16.96 -31.89 -53.54
CA MET A 704 18.07 -31.53 -52.67
C MET A 704 17.74 -30.24 -51.93
N LEU A 705 17.71 -30.30 -50.62
CA LEU A 705 17.74 -29.13 -49.76
C LEU A 705 19.20 -28.69 -49.58
N ARG A 706 19.46 -27.41 -49.77
CA ARG A 706 20.75 -26.78 -49.49
C ARG A 706 20.54 -25.65 -48.49
N ILE A 707 21.32 -25.63 -47.43
CA ILE A 707 21.37 -24.54 -46.44
C ILE A 707 22.73 -23.88 -46.62
N THR A 708 22.72 -22.59 -46.90
CA THR A 708 23.96 -21.81 -47.13
C THR A 708 24.05 -20.72 -46.06
N THR A 709 25.19 -20.66 -45.39
CA THR A 709 25.56 -19.58 -44.47
C THR A 709 26.94 -19.01 -44.95
N PRO A 710 27.40 -17.86 -44.41
CA PRO A 710 28.72 -17.33 -44.68
C PRO A 710 29.87 -18.31 -44.37
N SER A 711 29.72 -19.14 -43.32
CA SER A 711 30.77 -20.05 -42.87
C SER A 711 30.64 -21.47 -43.41
N VAL A 712 29.44 -21.98 -43.69
CA VAL A 712 29.19 -23.39 -44.01
C VAL A 712 28.05 -23.55 -45.01
N THR A 713 28.12 -24.63 -45.80
CA THR A 713 27.01 -25.08 -46.66
C THR A 713 26.67 -26.54 -46.29
N TYR A 714 25.41 -26.77 -45.90
CA TYR A 714 24.86 -28.10 -45.66
C TYR A 714 23.97 -28.52 -46.82
N ALA A 715 23.92 -29.83 -47.13
CA ALA A 715 23.01 -30.36 -48.15
C ALA A 715 22.41 -31.70 -47.69
N GLY A 716 21.10 -31.85 -47.91
CA GLY A 716 20.36 -33.08 -47.64
C GLY A 716 19.46 -33.47 -48.82
N LYS A 717 19.25 -34.75 -49.06
CA LYS A 717 18.35 -35.25 -50.11
C LYS A 717 17.07 -35.77 -49.50
N PHE A 718 15.96 -35.51 -50.15
CA PHE A 718 14.67 -36.09 -49.78
C PHE A 718 13.86 -36.46 -51.04
N VAL A 719 12.97 -37.41 -50.89
CA VAL A 719 12.11 -37.94 -51.95
C VAL A 719 10.67 -37.56 -51.67
N LEU A 720 9.95 -37.03 -52.65
CA LEU A 720 8.50 -36.85 -52.57
C LEU A 720 7.81 -38.01 -53.25
N VAL A 721 6.84 -38.58 -52.52
CA VAL A 721 6.03 -39.70 -52.97
C VAL A 721 4.54 -39.35 -52.84
N ASP A 722 3.65 -40.15 -53.48
CA ASP A 722 2.19 -39.99 -53.40
C ASP A 722 1.63 -40.34 -52.03
#